data_107b5d85752049099b0f42c96104da39
#
_entry.id   107b5d85752049099b0f42c96104da39
#
_cell.length_a   1.000
_cell.length_b   1.000
_cell.length_c   1.000
_cell.angle_alpha   90.00
_cell.angle_beta   90.00
_cell.angle_gamma   90.00
#
_symmetry.space_group_name_H-M   'P 1'
#
loop_
_entity.id
_entity.type
_entity.pdbx_description
1 polymer ?
#
loop_
_entity_poly.entity_id
_entity_poly.type
_entity_poly.pdbx_seq_one_letter_code
_entity_poly.pdbx_strand_id
1 'polypeptide(L)'
;MVTFARGLCLAGRKRLWEQQQGEAPSLACRHCPPPLPPAGKLHQMSTYKRATLDEEDLVDSIGEGDVYPNGIQVNFRGSGSRSCWTERSHGEKRLLVLVVVLVLSLLACVLALGFQYRDRPPRVCLTEPCISVTSSILSSLDRAVNPCEDFFRYACGGWMKANPVPDGHSRWGTFNNLWEHNQAVMKHLLENTTANVSSEAERKAQRYYQSCMNETKIEELKAKPLMELIEKLGGWNITSPWNKENFNKTLQEVTAHYHTSPFFSVYVSADSKNSNSNVIQVDQSGLGLPSRDYYLNKTENEKVLAGYLNYMVRLGMLLGGEDEEATRQQMQQILDFETALANITIPQEKRRDEEVIYHKVTARELQNVAPAIDWIPFLTAVFYPVELNESEPVVLYAREYLEQVSNLIQATDRCLLNNYMIWNLVRKTSSFLDQRFQDAEEKFMEVMYGTKKTCLPRWKFCVSDTDNNLGFALGAMFVKATFAEDSKKIAEEMITEIKTAFEESLATLQWMDEETRKSAKEKADAIYDMIGYPKFIMDPKELDKVFHDYDAVSDLYFENVMQFYNFSARVAADQLRKSPNRDQWSMTPPTVNAYYSPTKNEIVFPAGILQAPFYTRTSPKALNFGGIGVVVGHELTHAFDDQGREYDKDGNLRPWWKNSSVEAFKQQTECMVEQYSNYTVNGEAVNGKHTLGENIADNGGLKAAYRAYQNWVKKNGHEDALPTLGLSNNQLFFVGFAQVWCSVRTPESSHEGLITDPHSPSRFRVIGTISNSKEFSEHFRCPPGSPMNPQKKCEVW
;
A
#
# COMPACT_ATOMS: atom_id res chain seq x y z
N MET A 1 34.92 -14.08 40.97
CA MET A 1 34.17 -12.98 41.56
C MET A 1 33.30 -12.39 40.42
N VAL A 2 32.21 -13.01 40.14
CA VAL A 2 31.04 -12.41 39.45
C VAL A 2 29.89 -13.39 39.73
N THR A 3 29.14 -13.12 40.74
CA THR A 3 27.85 -13.70 41.02
C THR A 3 27.04 -12.56 41.60
N PHE A 4 26.00 -12.16 40.91
CA PHE A 4 24.85 -11.39 41.36
C PHE A 4 24.32 -10.52 40.22
N ALA A 5 23.38 -11.07 39.47
CA ALA A 5 22.24 -10.35 38.85
C ALA A 5 21.32 -11.36 38.16
N ARG A 6 20.71 -12.25 38.92
CA ARG A 6 19.49 -12.96 38.53
C ARG A 6 18.50 -12.78 39.67
N GLY A 7 17.44 -12.06 39.41
CA GLY A 7 16.33 -11.93 40.35
C GLY A 7 15.90 -10.51 40.61
N LEU A 8 15.12 -9.93 39.69
CA LEU A 8 14.28 -8.75 39.94
C LEU A 8 13.43 -8.46 38.68
N CYS A 9 12.56 -9.39 38.35
CA CYS A 9 11.48 -9.14 37.42
C CYS A 9 10.16 -9.86 37.76
N LEU A 10 10.03 -10.34 39.00
CA LEU A 10 8.81 -10.99 39.46
C LEU A 10 8.44 -10.59 40.90
N ALA A 11 8.43 -9.29 41.23
CA ALA A 11 7.82 -8.83 42.47
C ALA A 11 7.63 -7.30 42.44
N GLY A 12 6.60 -6.81 41.80
CA GLY A 12 6.37 -5.36 41.76
C GLY A 12 5.03 -4.89 41.22
N ARG A 13 3.96 -5.71 41.28
CA ARG A 13 2.58 -5.23 41.07
C ARG A 13 1.53 -6.06 41.78
N LYS A 14 1.63 -6.09 43.14
CA LYS A 14 0.48 -6.36 44.02
C LYS A 14 0.66 -5.54 45.27
N ARG A 15 0.15 -4.30 45.25
CA ARG A 15 -0.28 -3.46 46.40
C ARG A 15 -0.37 -2.01 45.91
N LEU A 16 -1.57 -1.62 45.54
CA LEU A 16 -2.08 -0.23 45.56
C LEU A 16 -3.46 -0.19 44.87
N TRP A 17 -4.39 -0.98 45.36
CA TRP A 17 -5.82 -0.85 45.05
C TRP A 17 -6.69 -1.39 46.18
N GLU A 18 -6.45 -0.85 47.38
CA GLU A 18 -7.41 -0.91 48.49
C GLU A 18 -7.14 0.37 49.30
N GLN A 19 -7.96 1.36 49.06
CA GLN A 19 -8.40 2.43 49.96
C GLN A 19 -8.78 3.66 49.15
N GLN A 20 -10.06 3.72 48.81
CA GLN A 20 -10.89 4.93 48.87
C GLN A 20 -12.27 4.59 48.30
N GLN A 21 -13.08 3.96 49.17
CA GLN A 21 -14.53 4.16 49.16
C GLN A 21 -14.81 5.33 50.11
N GLY A 22 -15.32 6.38 49.59
CA GLY A 22 -15.78 7.56 50.33
C GLY A 22 -16.92 8.21 49.54
N GLU A 23 -18.05 8.15 50.09
CA GLU A 23 -19.39 8.58 49.78
C GLU A 23 -19.55 9.79 48.84
N ALA A 24 -20.54 9.66 47.93
CA ALA A 24 -21.13 10.74 47.16
C ALA A 24 -22.09 11.58 48.01
N PRO A 25 -22.24 12.87 47.73
CA PRO A 25 -23.53 13.54 47.90
C PRO A 25 -24.13 13.98 46.59
N SER A 26 -25.38 13.60 46.43
CA SER A 26 -26.34 14.05 45.46
C SER A 26 -26.52 15.58 45.48
N LEU A 27 -26.46 16.24 44.33
CA LEU A 27 -27.06 17.55 44.11
C LEU A 27 -27.83 17.58 42.80
N ALA A 28 -29.14 17.56 42.98
CA ALA A 28 -30.13 17.82 41.96
C ALA A 28 -30.02 19.27 41.46
N CYS A 29 -29.96 19.49 40.19
CA CYS A 29 -30.24 20.76 39.57
C CYS A 29 -31.46 20.65 38.66
N ARG A 30 -32.56 21.16 39.16
CA ARG A 30 -33.77 21.44 38.37
C ARG A 30 -33.49 22.72 37.57
N HIS A 31 -33.87 22.71 36.30
CA HIS A 31 -34.64 23.69 35.55
C HIS A 31 -34.38 23.54 34.04
N CYS A 32 -35.27 22.81 33.39
CA CYS A 32 -35.53 22.97 31.95
C CYS A 32 -36.74 23.92 31.80
N PRO A 33 -36.73 24.94 30.94
CA PRO A 33 -37.94 25.61 30.48
C PRO A 33 -38.61 24.84 29.32
N PRO A 34 -39.93 25.01 29.13
CA PRO A 34 -40.75 24.21 28.23
C PRO A 34 -40.72 24.69 26.77
N PRO A 35 -41.18 23.84 25.84
CA PRO A 35 -41.18 24.15 24.40
C PRO A 35 -42.37 25.03 24.00
N LEU A 36 -42.13 25.92 23.02
CA LEU A 36 -43.17 26.77 22.42
C LEU A 36 -43.89 25.99 21.29
N PRO A 37 -45.17 26.28 21.03
CA PRO A 37 -46.06 25.53 20.14
C PRO A 37 -45.95 25.96 18.66
N PRO A 38 -46.50 25.18 17.73
CA PRO A 38 -46.33 25.39 16.30
C PRO A 38 -47.30 26.46 15.78
N ALA A 39 -46.79 27.37 14.94
CA ALA A 39 -47.59 28.37 14.25
C ALA A 39 -48.04 27.84 12.92
N GLY A 40 -49.35 28.05 12.67
CA GLY A 40 -50.12 27.59 11.59
C GLY A 40 -49.90 28.30 10.27
N LYS A 41 -50.50 27.71 9.27
CA LYS A 41 -50.65 28.10 7.86
C LYS A 41 -51.29 29.48 7.71
N LEU A 42 -50.91 30.27 6.71
CA LEU A 42 -51.84 30.89 5.74
C LEU A 42 -51.10 31.53 4.55
N HIS A 43 -51.46 31.02 3.39
CA HIS A 43 -51.88 31.64 2.13
C HIS A 43 -51.00 32.67 1.39
N GLN A 44 -50.55 32.29 0.27
CA GLN A 44 -51.09 32.51 -1.11
C GLN A 44 -50.56 33.78 -1.84
N MET A 45 -50.05 33.45 -3.02
CA MET A 45 -50.11 34.17 -4.29
C MET A 45 -49.24 35.41 -4.53
N SER A 46 -48.22 35.26 -5.39
CA SER A 46 -48.42 35.78 -6.75
C SER A 46 -47.34 35.26 -7.71
N THR A 47 -47.82 34.70 -8.75
CA THR A 47 -47.13 34.28 -10.00
C THR A 47 -46.57 35.50 -10.74
N TYR A 48 -45.29 35.42 -11.16
CA TYR A 48 -44.85 36.11 -12.35
C TYR A 48 -44.20 35.16 -13.35
N LYS A 49 -44.70 35.22 -14.56
CA LYS A 49 -44.43 34.38 -15.72
C LYS A 49 -43.01 34.59 -16.25
N ARG A 50 -42.45 33.50 -16.59
CA ARG A 50 -41.30 33.31 -17.50
C ARG A 50 -41.69 33.84 -18.86
N ALA A 51 -40.86 34.69 -19.47
CA ALA A 51 -40.88 34.96 -20.90
C ALA A 51 -39.61 34.39 -21.50
N THR A 52 -39.78 33.34 -22.24
CA THR A 52 -38.85 32.81 -23.24
C THR A 52 -38.91 33.71 -24.46
N LEU A 53 -37.76 34.01 -25.02
CA LEU A 53 -37.65 34.43 -26.41
C LEU A 53 -36.65 33.50 -27.10
N ASP A 54 -37.18 32.80 -28.06
CA ASP A 54 -36.49 31.87 -28.93
C ASP A 54 -35.62 32.62 -29.93
N GLU A 55 -34.56 31.95 -30.32
CA GLU A 55 -33.76 32.19 -31.52
C GLU A 55 -34.61 31.98 -32.73
N GLU A 56 -34.36 32.72 -33.83
CA GLU A 56 -34.14 32.17 -35.17
C GLU A 56 -33.80 33.25 -36.18
N ASP A 57 -32.69 32.99 -36.86
CA ASP A 57 -32.35 33.11 -38.26
C ASP A 57 -32.66 34.37 -39.06
N LEU A 58 -31.63 34.93 -39.70
CA LEU A 58 -31.60 34.93 -41.15
C LEU A 58 -30.24 35.32 -41.75
N VAL A 59 -29.83 34.48 -42.66
CA VAL A 59 -28.64 34.48 -43.48
C VAL A 59 -28.87 35.33 -44.75
N ASP A 60 -27.75 35.90 -45.24
CA ASP A 60 -27.41 36.24 -46.63
C ASP A 60 -28.36 37.10 -47.52
N SER A 61 -27.81 38.14 -48.09
CA SER A 61 -27.47 38.10 -49.52
C SER A 61 -26.91 39.44 -50.05
N ILE A 62 -25.90 39.25 -50.86
CA ILE A 62 -25.19 40.16 -51.77
C ILE A 62 -26.14 40.78 -52.81
N GLY A 63 -25.88 42.03 -53.18
CA GLY A 63 -26.49 42.60 -54.35
C GLY A 63 -26.01 44.03 -54.67
N GLU A 64 -25.17 44.11 -55.72
CA GLU A 64 -24.69 45.30 -56.43
C GLU A 64 -25.75 46.15 -57.00
N GLY A 65 -25.47 47.44 -57.18
CA GLY A 65 -25.90 48.11 -58.42
C GLY A 65 -26.52 49.47 -58.36
N ASP A 66 -25.77 50.48 -58.77
CA ASP A 66 -26.10 51.59 -59.63
C ASP A 66 -26.82 52.92 -59.22
N VAL A 67 -26.03 53.93 -59.18
CA VAL A 67 -26.02 55.13 -60.06
C VAL A 67 -27.14 56.20 -59.99
N TYR A 68 -26.77 57.34 -59.38
CA TYR A 68 -26.99 58.78 -59.62
C TYR A 68 -28.35 59.30 -60.14
N PRO A 69 -28.67 60.67 -60.11
CA PRO A 69 -27.97 61.84 -59.54
C PRO A 69 -28.90 62.80 -58.78
N ASN A 70 -28.41 63.64 -57.96
CA ASN A 70 -28.63 65.12 -58.07
C ASN A 70 -28.01 65.85 -56.86
N GLY A 71 -27.16 66.78 -57.23
CA GLY A 71 -26.38 67.53 -56.26
C GLY A 71 -27.10 68.61 -55.49
N ILE A 72 -26.70 68.74 -54.23
CA ILE A 72 -26.79 70.01 -53.55
C ILE A 72 -25.45 70.20 -52.85
N GLN A 73 -24.69 71.17 -53.29
CA GLN A 73 -23.45 71.69 -52.64
C GLN A 73 -23.85 72.35 -51.34
N VAL A 74 -23.36 71.79 -50.22
CA VAL A 74 -23.41 72.54 -48.95
C VAL A 74 -21.96 72.88 -48.61
N ASN A 75 -21.68 74.18 -48.68
CA ASN A 75 -20.39 74.79 -48.22
C ASN A 75 -20.20 74.58 -46.71
N PHE A 76 -19.24 73.82 -46.34
CA PHE A 76 -18.70 73.76 -44.94
C PHE A 76 -17.79 74.99 -44.76
N ARG A 77 -18.28 76.05 -44.14
CA ARG A 77 -17.48 77.04 -43.46
C ARG A 77 -17.00 76.45 -42.14
N GLY A 78 -15.68 76.36 -42.00
CA GLY A 78 -15.06 75.96 -40.75
C GLY A 78 -15.48 76.84 -39.60
N SER A 79 -16.09 76.23 -38.52
CA SER A 79 -16.34 76.84 -37.26
C SER A 79 -15.36 76.26 -36.27
N GLY A 80 -14.56 77.12 -35.73
CA GLY A 80 -13.63 76.77 -34.67
C GLY A 80 -14.26 76.07 -33.48
N SER A 81 -13.56 75.16 -32.97
CA SER A 81 -13.90 74.45 -31.69
C SER A 81 -14.14 75.42 -30.56
N ARG A 82 -15.38 75.77 -30.32
CA ARG A 82 -15.82 76.43 -29.08
C ARG A 82 -16.13 75.30 -28.09
N SER A 83 -15.42 75.34 -26.97
CA SER A 83 -15.57 74.39 -25.81
C SER A 83 -17.08 74.29 -25.45
N CYS A 84 -17.62 73.08 -25.46
CA CYS A 84 -18.98 72.70 -25.07
C CYS A 84 -19.36 73.14 -23.64
N TRP A 85 -18.41 73.70 -22.91
CA TRP A 85 -18.56 74.18 -21.52
C TRP A 85 -19.09 75.69 -21.49
N THR A 86 -18.84 76.45 -22.50
CA THR A 86 -19.21 77.95 -22.51
C THR A 86 -20.65 78.26 -22.79
N GLU A 87 -21.39 77.34 -23.45
CA GLU A 87 -22.81 77.58 -23.85
C GLU A 87 -23.87 77.05 -22.88
N ARG A 88 -23.47 76.40 -21.79
CA ARG A 88 -24.37 75.82 -20.78
C ARG A 88 -24.72 76.88 -19.69
N SER A 89 -25.99 76.85 -19.26
CA SER A 89 -26.43 77.64 -18.14
C SER A 89 -25.67 77.32 -16.84
N HIS A 90 -25.64 78.29 -15.90
CA HIS A 90 -24.96 78.07 -14.61
C HIS A 90 -25.50 76.89 -13.83
N GLY A 91 -26.80 76.52 -14.03
CA GLY A 91 -27.44 75.33 -13.44
C GLY A 91 -26.95 74.03 -14.02
N GLU A 92 -26.85 73.94 -15.36
CA GLU A 92 -26.32 72.74 -16.05
C GLU A 92 -24.84 72.48 -15.79
N LYS A 93 -24.02 73.50 -15.65
CA LYS A 93 -22.62 73.40 -15.26
C LYS A 93 -22.51 72.81 -13.84
N ARG A 94 -23.32 73.28 -12.92
CA ARG A 94 -23.35 72.75 -11.54
C ARG A 94 -23.85 71.32 -11.50
N LEU A 95 -24.86 70.96 -12.27
CA LEU A 95 -25.38 69.57 -12.38
C LEU A 95 -24.35 68.64 -12.95
N LEU A 96 -23.63 69.03 -14.00
CA LEU A 96 -22.59 68.23 -14.66
C LEU A 96 -21.39 68.03 -13.74
N VAL A 97 -20.95 69.03 -12.97
CA VAL A 97 -19.95 68.91 -11.92
C VAL A 97 -20.42 67.95 -10.84
N LEU A 98 -21.64 68.01 -10.43
CA LEU A 98 -22.22 67.16 -9.40
C LEU A 98 -22.28 65.67 -9.88
N VAL A 99 -22.67 65.45 -11.16
CA VAL A 99 -22.68 64.12 -11.78
C VAL A 99 -21.24 63.56 -11.87
N VAL A 100 -20.26 64.35 -12.30
CA VAL A 100 -18.86 63.93 -12.34
C VAL A 100 -18.32 63.59 -10.98
N VAL A 101 -18.61 64.39 -9.96
CA VAL A 101 -18.22 64.11 -8.55
C VAL A 101 -18.88 62.83 -8.03
N LEU A 102 -20.16 62.59 -8.32
CA LEU A 102 -20.86 61.36 -7.95
C LEU A 102 -20.25 60.13 -8.66
N VAL A 103 -19.94 60.22 -9.94
CA VAL A 103 -19.30 59.12 -10.69
C VAL A 103 -17.91 58.80 -10.13
N LEU A 104 -17.10 59.84 -9.88
CA LEU A 104 -15.78 59.66 -9.29
C LEU A 104 -15.86 59.11 -7.84
N SER A 105 -16.83 59.53 -7.05
CA SER A 105 -17.05 58.98 -5.71
C SER A 105 -17.50 57.51 -5.75
N LEU A 106 -18.39 57.15 -6.71
CA LEU A 106 -18.81 55.78 -6.96
C LEU A 106 -17.66 54.91 -7.39
N LEU A 107 -16.82 55.42 -8.33
CA LEU A 107 -15.61 54.73 -8.78
C LEU A 107 -14.63 54.50 -7.62
N ALA A 108 -14.41 55.53 -6.78
CA ALA A 108 -13.57 55.41 -5.57
C ALA A 108 -14.15 54.42 -4.57
N CYS A 109 -15.47 54.38 -4.35
CA CYS A 109 -16.14 53.37 -3.51
C CYS A 109 -16.00 51.97 -4.07
N VAL A 110 -16.17 51.76 -5.39
CA VAL A 110 -16.00 50.47 -6.04
C VAL A 110 -14.54 49.99 -5.94
N LEU A 111 -13.57 50.90 -6.16
CA LEU A 111 -12.16 50.60 -5.97
C LEU A 111 -11.84 50.28 -4.49
N ALA A 112 -12.34 51.07 -3.56
CA ALA A 112 -12.16 50.84 -2.12
C ALA A 112 -12.77 49.48 -1.69
N LEU A 113 -14.00 49.18 -2.17
CA LEU A 113 -14.63 47.87 -1.95
C LEU A 113 -13.85 46.72 -2.61
N GLY A 114 -13.31 46.94 -3.82
CA GLY A 114 -12.44 45.97 -4.50
C GLY A 114 -11.16 45.70 -3.74
N PHE A 115 -10.51 46.75 -3.19
CA PHE A 115 -9.35 46.60 -2.31
C PHE A 115 -9.71 45.90 -1.00
N GLN A 116 -10.80 46.28 -0.36
CA GLN A 116 -11.27 45.64 0.87
C GLN A 116 -11.69 44.18 0.67
N TYR A 117 -12.19 43.83 -0.53
CA TYR A 117 -12.51 42.43 -0.88
C TYR A 117 -11.26 41.62 -1.18
N ARG A 118 -10.24 42.23 -1.81
CA ARG A 118 -8.95 41.63 -2.13
C ARG A 118 -8.09 41.35 -0.89
N ASP A 119 -8.18 42.18 0.14
CA ASP A 119 -7.38 42.12 1.37
C ASP A 119 -8.13 41.43 2.55
N ARG A 120 -9.26 40.76 2.28
CA ARG A 120 -9.86 39.93 3.34
C ARG A 120 -8.89 38.81 3.68
N PRO A 121 -8.45 38.66 4.95
CA PRO A 121 -7.65 37.52 5.34
C PRO A 121 -8.43 36.24 4.99
N PRO A 122 -7.75 35.16 4.53
CA PRO A 122 -8.39 33.90 4.23
C PRO A 122 -9.19 33.47 5.49
N ARG A 123 -10.40 32.98 5.27
CA ARG A 123 -11.18 32.40 6.37
C ARG A 123 -10.37 31.30 7.01
N VAL A 124 -10.40 31.22 8.34
CA VAL A 124 -9.64 30.25 9.13
C VAL A 124 -10.61 29.26 9.74
N CYS A 125 -10.36 27.99 9.56
CA CYS A 125 -11.10 26.91 10.19
C CYS A 125 -10.72 26.81 11.68
N LEU A 126 -11.68 27.02 12.58
CA LEU A 126 -11.48 26.95 14.03
C LEU A 126 -12.28 25.80 14.67
N THR A 127 -12.75 24.85 13.89
CA THR A 127 -13.40 23.65 14.41
C THR A 127 -12.39 22.74 15.14
N GLU A 128 -12.86 21.92 16.06
CA GLU A 128 -12.02 20.98 16.81
C GLU A 128 -11.16 20.07 15.89
N PRO A 129 -11.69 19.48 14.80
CA PRO A 129 -10.87 18.71 13.86
C PRO A 129 -9.75 19.53 13.21
N CYS A 130 -10.04 20.78 12.82
CA CYS A 130 -9.02 21.66 12.22
C CYS A 130 -7.91 22.02 13.22
N ILE A 131 -8.23 22.23 14.47
CA ILE A 131 -7.25 22.53 15.51
C ILE A 131 -6.39 21.29 15.78
N SER A 132 -7.03 20.12 15.93
CA SER A 132 -6.34 18.85 16.17
C SER A 132 -5.35 18.52 15.04
N VAL A 133 -5.81 18.56 13.79
CA VAL A 133 -4.94 18.25 12.63
C VAL A 133 -3.82 19.28 12.47
N THR A 134 -4.10 20.55 12.75
CA THR A 134 -3.08 21.61 12.78
C THR A 134 -1.96 21.30 13.77
N SER A 135 -2.33 20.87 14.99
CA SER A 135 -1.37 20.51 16.03
C SER A 135 -0.49 19.35 15.60
N SER A 136 -1.06 18.31 14.99
CA SER A 136 -0.35 17.16 14.47
C SER A 136 0.64 17.55 13.36
N ILE A 137 0.21 18.37 12.40
CA ILE A 137 1.08 18.85 11.32
C ILE A 137 2.22 19.69 11.91
N LEU A 138 1.93 20.62 12.80
CA LEU A 138 2.93 21.49 13.42
C LEU A 138 4.02 20.72 14.17
N SER A 139 3.64 19.68 14.89
CA SER A 139 4.59 18.83 15.64
C SER A 139 5.50 18.02 14.70
N SER A 140 5.04 17.73 13.51
CA SER A 140 5.77 16.94 12.50
C SER A 140 6.75 17.81 11.67
N LEU A 141 6.45 19.11 11.50
CA LEU A 141 7.26 20.02 10.69
C LEU A 141 8.60 20.37 11.35
N ASP A 142 9.67 20.50 10.56
CA ASP A 142 10.90 21.19 10.92
C ASP A 142 10.99 22.52 10.13
N ARG A 143 10.47 23.58 10.70
CA ARG A 143 10.41 24.91 10.06
C ARG A 143 11.76 25.60 9.88
N ALA A 144 12.83 25.04 10.47
CA ALA A 144 14.18 25.55 10.26
C ALA A 144 14.77 25.10 8.90
N VAL A 145 14.18 24.08 8.29
CA VAL A 145 14.60 23.54 7.00
C VAL A 145 13.90 24.30 5.87
N ASN A 146 14.67 24.66 4.83
CA ASN A 146 14.10 25.24 3.61
C ASN A 146 13.39 24.15 2.80
N PRO A 147 12.06 24.27 2.53
CA PRO A 147 11.31 23.28 1.77
C PRO A 147 11.82 23.06 0.33
N CYS A 148 12.55 24.03 -0.24
CA CYS A 148 13.15 23.92 -1.58
C CYS A 148 14.50 23.20 -1.60
N GLU A 149 15.10 22.95 -0.43
CA GLU A 149 16.35 22.20 -0.27
C GLU A 149 16.07 20.74 0.11
N ASP A 150 15.22 20.52 1.12
CA ASP A 150 14.88 19.18 1.65
C ASP A 150 13.44 19.14 2.15
N PHE A 151 12.51 18.82 1.26
CA PHE A 151 11.09 18.80 1.61
C PHE A 151 10.72 17.68 2.58
N PHE A 152 11.37 16.52 2.50
CA PHE A 152 11.13 15.42 3.45
C PHE A 152 11.50 15.85 4.87
N ARG A 153 12.66 16.44 5.05
CA ARG A 153 13.08 16.93 6.36
C ARG A 153 12.22 18.11 6.84
N TYR A 154 11.79 18.99 5.95
CA TYR A 154 10.85 20.05 6.27
C TYR A 154 9.53 19.48 6.82
N ALA A 155 8.94 18.48 6.15
CA ALA A 155 7.64 17.91 6.50
C ALA A 155 7.70 16.92 7.69
N CYS A 156 8.80 16.17 7.84
CA CYS A 156 8.93 15.04 8.77
C CYS A 156 9.95 15.29 9.91
N GLY A 157 10.77 16.34 9.85
CA GLY A 157 11.91 16.49 10.77
C GLY A 157 11.53 16.62 12.24
N GLY A 158 10.40 17.24 12.57
CA GLY A 158 9.84 17.26 13.92
C GLY A 158 9.35 15.87 14.34
N TRP A 159 8.64 15.18 13.46
CA TRP A 159 8.15 13.82 13.67
C TRP A 159 9.30 12.83 13.94
N MET A 160 10.35 12.85 13.13
CA MET A 160 11.52 11.99 13.28
C MET A 160 12.24 12.18 14.62
N LYS A 161 12.34 13.44 15.10
CA LYS A 161 12.93 13.76 16.42
C LYS A 161 12.09 13.22 17.58
N ALA A 162 10.75 13.24 17.42
CA ALA A 162 9.81 12.80 18.45
C ALA A 162 9.57 11.28 18.45
N ASN A 163 9.88 10.58 17.35
CA ASN A 163 9.60 9.17 17.14
C ASN A 163 10.88 8.40 16.75
N PRO A 164 11.81 8.14 17.68
CA PRO A 164 12.92 7.23 17.41
C PRO A 164 12.37 5.83 17.13
N VAL A 165 13.17 4.98 16.47
CA VAL A 165 12.80 3.57 16.27
C VAL A 165 12.54 2.93 17.63
N PRO A 166 11.32 2.41 17.91
CA PRO A 166 11.02 1.74 19.17
C PRO A 166 11.79 0.45 19.31
N ASP A 167 12.03 0.05 20.54
CA ASP A 167 12.65 -1.23 20.85
C ASP A 167 11.85 -2.39 20.22
N GLY A 168 12.52 -3.40 19.69
CA GLY A 168 11.93 -4.53 18.97
C GLY A 168 11.52 -4.22 17.52
N HIS A 169 11.71 -2.99 17.04
CA HIS A 169 11.48 -2.60 15.66
C HIS A 169 12.78 -2.22 14.96
N SER A 170 12.85 -2.40 13.65
CA SER A 170 13.95 -1.95 12.79
C SER A 170 13.58 -0.73 11.94
N ARG A 171 12.29 -0.47 11.83
CA ARG A 171 11.70 0.69 11.14
C ARG A 171 10.47 1.17 11.89
N TRP A 172 10.24 2.47 11.82
CA TRP A 172 9.08 3.09 12.42
C TRP A 172 8.58 4.22 11.54
N GLY A 173 7.30 4.26 11.29
CA GLY A 173 6.69 5.26 10.41
C GLY A 173 5.19 5.35 10.57
N THR A 174 4.55 6.18 9.77
CA THR A 174 3.11 6.42 9.79
C THR A 174 2.30 5.12 9.59
N PHE A 175 2.72 4.26 8.65
CA PHE A 175 2.09 2.96 8.42
C PHE A 175 2.19 2.04 9.64
N ASN A 176 3.35 2.02 10.32
CA ASN A 176 3.54 1.21 11.52
C ASN A 176 2.66 1.69 12.68
N ASN A 177 2.54 3.02 12.87
CA ASN A 177 1.67 3.58 13.90
C ASN A 177 0.21 3.18 13.70
N LEU A 178 -0.28 3.24 12.45
CA LEU A 178 -1.66 2.85 12.15
C LEU A 178 -1.86 1.34 12.30
N TRP A 179 -0.89 0.52 11.88
CA TRP A 179 -0.94 -0.93 12.07
C TRP A 179 -1.00 -1.31 13.56
N GLU A 180 -0.19 -0.68 14.42
CA GLU A 180 -0.26 -0.88 15.88
C GLU A 180 -1.62 -0.51 16.47
N HIS A 181 -2.24 0.55 15.96
CA HIS A 181 -3.60 0.90 16.35
C HIS A 181 -4.59 -0.20 15.95
N ASN A 182 -4.52 -0.67 14.70
CA ASN A 182 -5.38 -1.74 14.21
C ASN A 182 -5.17 -3.04 14.99
N GLN A 183 -3.91 -3.40 15.33
CA GLN A 183 -3.60 -4.54 16.19
C GLN A 183 -4.23 -4.41 17.59
N ALA A 184 -4.21 -3.22 18.18
CA ALA A 184 -4.83 -3.00 19.49
C ALA A 184 -6.35 -3.18 19.44
N VAL A 185 -6.99 -2.74 18.37
CA VAL A 185 -8.44 -2.99 18.15
C VAL A 185 -8.71 -4.49 17.97
N MET A 186 -7.94 -5.16 17.10
CA MET A 186 -8.09 -6.60 16.87
C MET A 186 -7.88 -7.40 18.15
N LYS A 187 -6.87 -7.07 18.96
CA LYS A 187 -6.65 -7.65 20.30
C LYS A 187 -7.90 -7.57 21.16
N HIS A 188 -8.48 -6.38 21.26
CA HIS A 188 -9.69 -6.19 22.07
C HIS A 188 -10.86 -7.05 21.59
N LEU A 189 -11.05 -7.18 20.26
CA LEU A 189 -12.09 -7.99 19.66
C LEU A 189 -11.87 -9.50 19.92
N LEU A 190 -10.64 -9.96 19.83
CA LEU A 190 -10.27 -11.37 20.06
C LEU A 190 -10.39 -11.78 21.53
N GLU A 191 -10.11 -10.87 22.46
CA GLU A 191 -10.19 -11.10 23.91
C GLU A 191 -11.60 -10.96 24.48
N ASN A 192 -12.48 -10.23 23.77
CA ASN A 192 -13.86 -10.02 24.22
C ASN A 192 -14.77 -11.19 23.84
N THR A 193 -14.71 -12.27 24.61
CA THR A 193 -15.52 -13.48 24.39
C THR A 193 -17.00 -13.31 24.77
N THR A 194 -17.37 -12.21 25.42
CA THR A 194 -18.77 -11.90 25.79
C THR A 194 -19.50 -11.09 24.71
N ALA A 195 -18.79 -10.56 23.72
CA ALA A 195 -19.39 -9.88 22.58
C ALA A 195 -20.28 -10.87 21.78
N ASN A 196 -21.37 -10.35 21.26
CA ASN A 196 -22.26 -11.11 20.36
C ASN A 196 -21.51 -11.39 19.03
N VAL A 197 -20.74 -12.47 19.01
CA VAL A 197 -20.05 -12.95 17.81
C VAL A 197 -21.10 -13.57 16.88
N SER A 198 -21.17 -13.10 15.66
CA SER A 198 -22.28 -13.42 14.75
C SER A 198 -22.06 -14.71 13.94
N SER A 199 -20.82 -15.22 13.87
CA SER A 199 -20.45 -16.38 13.04
C SER A 199 -19.56 -17.36 13.79
N GLU A 200 -19.51 -18.62 13.34
CA GLU A 200 -18.60 -19.64 13.86
C GLU A 200 -17.16 -19.37 13.43
N ALA A 201 -16.96 -18.80 12.24
CA ALA A 201 -15.63 -18.38 11.77
C ALA A 201 -14.98 -17.35 12.73
N GLU A 202 -15.74 -16.35 13.20
CA GLU A 202 -15.26 -15.39 14.21
C GLU A 202 -14.89 -16.10 15.52
N ARG A 203 -15.67 -17.09 15.97
CA ARG A 203 -15.33 -17.92 17.15
C ARG A 203 -14.06 -18.76 16.94
N LYS A 204 -13.85 -19.29 15.72
CA LYS A 204 -12.61 -20.01 15.37
C LYS A 204 -11.39 -19.08 15.47
N ALA A 205 -11.49 -17.83 15.02
CA ALA A 205 -10.42 -16.83 15.19
C ALA A 205 -10.12 -16.55 16.66
N GLN A 206 -11.15 -16.43 17.53
CA GLN A 206 -10.94 -16.27 18.96
C GLN A 206 -10.27 -17.49 19.61
N ARG A 207 -10.70 -18.72 19.27
CA ARG A 207 -10.05 -19.96 19.77
C ARG A 207 -8.62 -20.09 19.30
N TYR A 208 -8.34 -19.75 18.02
CA TYR A 208 -6.99 -19.74 17.47
C TYR A 208 -6.08 -18.77 18.23
N TYR A 209 -6.52 -17.53 18.41
CA TYR A 209 -5.80 -16.53 19.19
C TYR A 209 -5.55 -16.99 20.64
N GLN A 210 -6.56 -17.58 21.29
CA GLN A 210 -6.42 -18.13 22.64
C GLN A 210 -5.37 -19.24 22.71
N SER A 211 -5.31 -20.13 21.71
CA SER A 211 -4.29 -21.17 21.65
C SER A 211 -2.88 -20.60 21.53
N CYS A 212 -2.69 -19.55 20.72
CA CYS A 212 -1.44 -18.83 20.61
C CYS A 212 -1.04 -18.11 21.90
N MET A 213 -2.00 -17.58 22.65
CA MET A 213 -1.77 -16.92 23.95
C MET A 213 -1.54 -17.88 25.11
N ASN A 214 -1.77 -19.18 24.92
CA ASN A 214 -1.56 -20.20 25.96
C ASN A 214 -0.08 -20.59 26.08
N GLU A 215 0.76 -19.61 26.49
CA GLU A 215 2.20 -19.81 26.67
C GLU A 215 2.51 -20.97 27.62
N THR A 216 1.69 -21.18 28.65
CA THR A 216 1.87 -22.30 29.59
C THR A 216 1.88 -23.65 28.87
N LYS A 217 0.93 -23.85 27.94
CA LYS A 217 0.86 -25.10 27.18
C LYS A 217 1.99 -25.23 26.17
N ILE A 218 2.34 -24.12 25.49
CA ILE A 218 3.47 -24.07 24.54
C ILE A 218 4.78 -24.40 25.25
N GLU A 219 5.02 -23.83 26.43
CA GLU A 219 6.23 -24.10 27.24
C GLU A 219 6.24 -25.53 27.80
N GLU A 220 5.08 -26.14 28.10
CA GLU A 220 4.97 -27.55 28.47
C GLU A 220 5.39 -28.47 27.30
N LEU A 221 4.89 -28.20 26.10
CA LEU A 221 5.15 -29.03 24.92
C LEU A 221 6.58 -28.86 24.36
N LYS A 222 7.16 -27.67 24.50
CA LYS A 222 8.51 -27.34 24.00
C LYS A 222 8.67 -27.66 22.50
N ALA A 223 9.78 -28.30 22.13
CA ALA A 223 10.11 -28.72 20.76
C ALA A 223 9.32 -29.97 20.29
N LYS A 224 8.62 -30.66 21.21
CA LYS A 224 8.03 -31.97 20.93
C LYS A 224 7.11 -31.99 19.70
N PRO A 225 6.19 -31.03 19.46
CA PRO A 225 5.30 -31.09 18.31
C PRO A 225 6.06 -31.07 16.96
N LEU A 226 7.10 -30.26 16.84
CA LEU A 226 7.92 -30.22 15.64
C LEU A 226 8.84 -31.43 15.51
N MET A 227 9.40 -31.95 16.61
CA MET A 227 10.19 -33.18 16.58
C MET A 227 9.36 -34.38 16.11
N GLU A 228 8.14 -34.55 16.60
CA GLU A 228 7.20 -35.60 16.17
C GLU A 228 6.84 -35.44 14.67
N LEU A 229 6.69 -34.19 14.19
CA LEU A 229 6.47 -33.92 12.80
C LEU A 229 7.68 -34.30 11.94
N ILE A 230 8.90 -33.95 12.34
CA ILE A 230 10.13 -34.33 11.64
C ILE A 230 10.27 -35.86 11.59
N GLU A 231 10.01 -36.56 12.68
CA GLU A 231 10.04 -38.01 12.74
C GLU A 231 9.01 -38.65 11.79
N LYS A 232 7.78 -38.13 11.75
CA LYS A 232 6.74 -38.58 10.81
C LYS A 232 7.16 -38.42 9.36
N LEU A 233 7.92 -37.39 9.02
CA LEU A 233 8.48 -37.13 7.69
C LEU A 233 9.71 -38.00 7.36
N GLY A 234 10.20 -38.78 8.33
CA GLY A 234 11.32 -39.70 8.13
C GLY A 234 12.59 -39.30 8.84
N GLY A 235 12.61 -38.18 9.55
CA GLY A 235 13.76 -37.67 10.28
C GLY A 235 14.73 -36.86 9.43
N TRP A 236 15.79 -36.41 10.04
CA TRP A 236 16.94 -35.76 9.42
C TRP A 236 18.26 -36.13 10.12
N ASN A 237 19.38 -35.96 9.43
CA ASN A 237 20.68 -36.43 9.92
C ASN A 237 21.25 -35.59 11.06
N ILE A 238 20.64 -34.47 11.43
CA ILE A 238 21.06 -33.61 12.53
C ILE A 238 20.75 -34.24 13.89
N THR A 239 19.64 -34.97 14.01
CA THR A 239 19.22 -35.58 15.26
C THR A 239 19.51 -37.10 15.34
N SER A 240 19.62 -37.78 14.19
CA SER A 240 19.87 -39.20 14.12
C SER A 240 20.29 -39.58 12.69
N PRO A 241 21.14 -40.66 12.53
CA PRO A 241 21.53 -41.11 11.20
C PRO A 241 20.32 -41.34 10.31
N TRP A 242 20.21 -40.60 9.20
CA TRP A 242 19.15 -40.75 8.21
C TRP A 242 19.54 -41.82 7.19
N ASN A 243 18.66 -42.79 6.97
CA ASN A 243 18.88 -43.90 6.08
C ASN A 243 17.71 -44.22 5.14
N LYS A 244 16.78 -43.27 4.99
CA LYS A 244 15.57 -43.42 4.15
C LYS A 244 15.76 -42.69 2.81
N GLU A 245 15.78 -43.43 1.72
CA GLU A 245 15.82 -42.88 0.37
C GLU A 245 14.39 -42.65 -0.15
N ASN A 246 13.79 -41.53 0.14
CA ASN A 246 12.50 -41.18 -0.46
C ASN A 246 12.38 -39.68 -0.69
N PHE A 247 13.30 -39.09 -1.44
CA PHE A 247 13.34 -37.69 -1.79
C PHE A 247 11.99 -37.15 -2.30
N ASN A 248 11.41 -37.82 -3.31
CA ASN A 248 10.15 -37.38 -3.92
C ASN A 248 9.00 -37.37 -2.92
N LYS A 249 8.93 -38.36 -2.04
CA LYS A 249 7.89 -38.42 -1.02
C LYS A 249 8.03 -37.32 0.03
N THR A 250 9.25 -37.08 0.52
CA THR A 250 9.49 -36.01 1.48
C THR A 250 9.16 -34.65 0.85
N LEU A 251 9.57 -34.41 -0.40
CA LEU A 251 9.25 -33.17 -1.13
C LEU A 251 7.73 -32.98 -1.29
N GLN A 252 7.00 -34.02 -1.66
CA GLN A 252 5.54 -34.01 -1.74
C GLN A 252 4.89 -33.65 -0.41
N GLU A 253 5.26 -34.31 0.69
CA GLU A 253 4.69 -34.11 2.03
C GLU A 253 4.95 -32.68 2.54
N VAL A 254 6.21 -32.19 2.46
CA VAL A 254 6.54 -30.84 2.97
C VAL A 254 5.88 -29.73 2.15
N THR A 255 5.64 -29.95 0.86
CA THR A 255 4.98 -28.98 -0.01
C THR A 255 3.47 -29.04 0.12
N ALA A 256 2.86 -30.24 0.00
CA ALA A 256 1.42 -30.44 -0.05
C ALA A 256 0.72 -30.13 1.29
N HIS A 257 1.35 -30.45 2.41
CA HIS A 257 0.72 -30.35 3.73
C HIS A 257 1.21 -29.19 4.58
N TYR A 258 2.45 -28.71 4.36
CA TYR A 258 3.08 -27.70 5.21
C TYR A 258 3.49 -26.44 4.46
N HIS A 259 3.12 -26.32 3.17
CA HIS A 259 3.41 -25.16 2.32
C HIS A 259 4.88 -24.69 2.36
N THR A 260 5.81 -25.63 2.36
CA THR A 260 7.22 -25.32 2.18
C THR A 260 7.60 -25.38 0.70
N SER A 261 8.54 -24.56 0.30
CA SER A 261 8.98 -24.44 -1.08
C SER A 261 10.51 -24.51 -1.15
N PRO A 262 11.12 -25.66 -0.85
CA PRO A 262 12.57 -25.74 -0.64
C PRO A 262 13.39 -25.51 -1.92
N PHE A 263 12.88 -25.84 -3.09
CA PHE A 263 13.60 -25.71 -4.36
C PHE A 263 12.89 -24.82 -5.37
N PHE A 264 11.58 -24.74 -5.33
CA PHE A 264 10.72 -23.93 -6.17
C PHE A 264 9.37 -23.78 -5.49
N SER A 265 8.61 -22.75 -5.84
CA SER A 265 7.24 -22.58 -5.40
C SER A 265 6.25 -23.10 -6.44
N VAL A 266 5.12 -23.64 -5.97
CA VAL A 266 4.02 -24.10 -6.82
C VAL A 266 2.71 -23.58 -6.24
N TYR A 267 1.90 -22.92 -7.06
CA TYR A 267 0.63 -22.33 -6.62
C TYR A 267 -0.36 -22.24 -7.78
N VAL A 268 -1.62 -21.96 -7.47
CA VAL A 268 -2.70 -21.70 -8.44
C VAL A 268 -2.99 -20.20 -8.47
N SER A 269 -2.99 -19.63 -9.67
CA SER A 269 -3.39 -18.24 -9.89
C SER A 269 -4.01 -18.09 -11.27
N ALA A 270 -4.62 -16.93 -11.55
CA ALA A 270 -5.09 -16.60 -12.88
C ALA A 270 -3.94 -16.70 -13.92
N ASP A 271 -4.21 -17.29 -15.06
CA ASP A 271 -3.28 -17.32 -16.18
C ASP A 271 -3.13 -15.91 -16.77
N SER A 272 -1.92 -15.35 -16.75
CA SER A 272 -1.66 -14.00 -17.26
C SER A 272 -2.09 -13.83 -18.73
N LYS A 273 -2.02 -14.87 -19.57
CA LYS A 273 -2.51 -14.81 -20.97
C LYS A 273 -3.98 -15.19 -21.13
N ASN A 274 -4.67 -15.62 -20.05
CA ASN A 274 -6.10 -15.90 -20.03
C ASN A 274 -6.68 -15.67 -18.64
N SER A 275 -6.91 -14.42 -18.28
CA SER A 275 -7.35 -13.96 -16.96
C SER A 275 -8.66 -14.61 -16.45
N ASN A 276 -9.42 -15.29 -17.31
CA ASN A 276 -10.64 -16.00 -16.95
C ASN A 276 -10.43 -17.46 -16.52
N SER A 277 -9.18 -17.93 -16.51
CA SER A 277 -8.82 -19.32 -16.17
C SER A 277 -7.68 -19.33 -15.14
N ASN A 278 -7.80 -20.21 -14.14
CA ASN A 278 -6.70 -20.48 -13.24
C ASN A 278 -5.75 -21.53 -13.87
N VAL A 279 -4.48 -21.44 -13.52
CA VAL A 279 -3.42 -22.35 -13.99
C VAL A 279 -2.41 -22.62 -12.87
N ILE A 280 -1.79 -23.78 -12.90
CA ILE A 280 -0.64 -24.08 -12.04
C ILE A 280 0.54 -23.22 -12.47
N GLN A 281 1.17 -22.54 -11.53
CA GLN A 281 2.35 -21.71 -11.74
C GLN A 281 3.51 -22.25 -10.93
N VAL A 282 4.71 -22.26 -11.54
CA VAL A 282 5.96 -22.69 -10.91
C VAL A 282 6.98 -21.56 -11.02
N ASP A 283 7.60 -21.23 -9.89
CA ASP A 283 8.57 -20.14 -9.80
C ASP A 283 9.75 -20.49 -8.91
N GLN A 284 10.83 -19.70 -8.99
CA GLN A 284 12.01 -19.85 -8.12
C GLN A 284 11.67 -19.62 -6.66
N SER A 285 12.32 -20.37 -5.75
CA SER A 285 12.14 -20.28 -4.30
C SER A 285 13.27 -21.01 -3.56
N GLY A 286 13.23 -21.03 -2.23
CA GLY A 286 14.03 -21.88 -1.35
C GLY A 286 15.01 -21.15 -0.45
N LEU A 287 15.45 -19.95 -0.81
CA LEU A 287 16.41 -19.20 0.01
C LEU A 287 15.88 -18.90 1.42
N GLY A 288 16.77 -19.03 2.39
CA GLY A 288 16.48 -18.69 3.78
C GLY A 288 16.60 -17.20 4.09
N LEU A 289 17.52 -16.51 3.44
CA LEU A 289 17.68 -15.05 3.49
C LEU A 289 16.85 -14.37 2.39
N PRO A 290 16.48 -13.10 2.57
CA PRO A 290 15.51 -12.41 1.70
C PRO A 290 15.94 -12.21 0.24
N SER A 291 17.26 -12.19 -0.04
CA SER A 291 17.80 -12.02 -1.39
C SER A 291 19.01 -12.91 -1.63
N ARG A 292 19.21 -13.30 -2.89
CA ARG A 292 20.43 -13.98 -3.37
C ARG A 292 21.72 -13.21 -3.05
N ASP A 293 21.63 -11.87 -2.97
CA ASP A 293 22.78 -10.98 -2.79
C ASP A 293 23.46 -11.19 -1.44
N TYR A 294 22.72 -11.56 -0.41
CA TYR A 294 23.29 -11.93 0.89
C TYR A 294 24.30 -13.09 0.82
N TYR A 295 24.06 -14.07 -0.06
CA TYR A 295 24.93 -15.23 -0.22
C TYR A 295 26.11 -14.95 -1.16
N LEU A 296 25.94 -14.06 -2.14
CA LEU A 296 26.93 -13.82 -3.20
C LEU A 296 27.89 -12.70 -2.86
N ASN A 297 27.44 -11.65 -2.18
CA ASN A 297 28.26 -10.54 -1.70
C ASN A 297 28.81 -10.83 -0.30
N LYS A 298 29.58 -11.93 -0.18
CA LYS A 298 30.01 -12.46 1.12
C LYS A 298 30.78 -11.47 1.99
N THR A 299 31.60 -10.60 1.41
CA THR A 299 32.40 -9.63 2.15
C THR A 299 31.51 -8.58 2.86
N GLU A 300 30.44 -8.13 2.18
CA GLU A 300 29.50 -7.15 2.73
C GLU A 300 28.55 -7.78 3.74
N ASN A 301 28.21 -9.06 3.54
CA ASN A 301 27.21 -9.79 4.33
C ASN A 301 27.79 -10.85 5.27
N GLU A 302 29.10 -10.83 5.55
CA GLU A 302 29.77 -11.82 6.42
C GLU A 302 29.09 -11.95 7.79
N LYS A 303 28.74 -10.82 8.40
CA LYS A 303 28.05 -10.77 9.70
C LYS A 303 26.67 -11.42 9.64
N VAL A 304 25.92 -11.16 8.58
CA VAL A 304 24.56 -11.73 8.38
C VAL A 304 24.64 -13.24 8.16
N LEU A 305 25.55 -13.71 7.30
CA LEU A 305 25.75 -15.13 7.03
C LEU A 305 26.19 -15.89 8.29
N ALA A 306 27.12 -15.32 9.08
CA ALA A 306 27.55 -15.91 10.36
C ALA A 306 26.39 -15.93 11.38
N GLY A 307 25.58 -14.86 11.45
CA GLY A 307 24.38 -14.80 12.28
C GLY A 307 23.34 -15.84 11.90
N TYR A 308 23.12 -15.99 10.59
CA TYR A 308 22.20 -16.99 10.06
C TYR A 308 22.65 -18.43 10.36
N LEU A 309 23.92 -18.75 10.16
CA LEU A 309 24.48 -20.06 10.53
C LEU A 309 24.32 -20.32 12.04
N ASN A 310 24.60 -19.34 12.89
CA ASN A 310 24.43 -19.49 14.34
C ASN A 310 22.96 -19.74 14.72
N TYR A 311 22.02 -19.08 14.04
CA TYR A 311 20.58 -19.33 14.20
C TYR A 311 20.23 -20.77 13.80
N MET A 312 20.70 -21.24 12.65
CA MET A 312 20.51 -22.61 12.16
C MET A 312 21.01 -23.64 13.18
N VAL A 313 22.24 -23.48 13.66
CA VAL A 313 22.86 -24.35 14.67
C VAL A 313 22.05 -24.35 15.96
N ARG A 314 21.59 -23.19 16.41
CA ARG A 314 20.79 -23.08 17.63
C ARG A 314 19.47 -23.82 17.51
N LEU A 315 18.77 -23.74 16.38
CA LEU A 315 17.54 -24.49 16.14
C LEU A 315 17.81 -26.01 16.08
N GLY A 316 18.89 -26.43 15.41
CA GLY A 316 19.29 -27.84 15.36
C GLY A 316 19.53 -28.43 16.75
N MET A 317 20.22 -27.69 17.61
CA MET A 317 20.47 -28.09 19.01
C MET A 317 19.18 -28.15 19.83
N LEU A 318 18.24 -27.22 19.64
CA LEU A 318 16.94 -27.21 20.34
C LEU A 318 16.06 -28.38 19.91
N LEU A 319 16.23 -28.90 18.70
CA LEU A 319 15.52 -30.04 18.14
C LEU A 319 16.20 -31.39 18.40
N GLY A 320 17.24 -31.43 19.24
CA GLY A 320 17.85 -32.68 19.69
C GLY A 320 19.21 -33.01 19.09
N GLY A 321 19.89 -32.04 18.46
CA GLY A 321 21.30 -32.20 18.08
C GLY A 321 22.17 -32.48 19.32
N GLU A 322 22.95 -33.56 19.29
CA GLU A 322 23.72 -34.03 20.45
C GLU A 322 25.06 -33.30 20.56
N ASP A 323 25.67 -32.93 19.44
CA ASP A 323 26.98 -32.28 19.35
C ASP A 323 26.89 -30.99 18.52
N GLU A 324 27.32 -29.86 19.13
CA GLU A 324 27.21 -28.54 18.48
C GLU A 324 28.12 -28.44 17.23
N GLU A 325 29.31 -29.01 17.28
CA GLU A 325 30.26 -28.94 16.17
C GLU A 325 29.79 -29.79 14.99
N ALA A 326 29.28 -30.99 15.24
CA ALA A 326 28.67 -31.83 14.21
C ALA A 326 27.41 -31.16 13.60
N THR A 327 26.57 -30.56 14.44
CA THR A 327 25.38 -29.79 14.01
C THR A 327 25.82 -28.60 13.14
N ARG A 328 26.85 -27.87 13.54
CA ARG A 328 27.42 -26.75 12.80
C ARG A 328 27.92 -27.15 11.42
N GLN A 329 28.63 -28.26 11.34
CA GLN A 329 29.12 -28.78 10.06
C GLN A 329 27.96 -29.13 9.10
N GLN A 330 26.90 -29.74 9.60
CA GLN A 330 25.74 -30.10 8.81
C GLN A 330 24.94 -28.84 8.39
N MET A 331 24.78 -27.87 9.27
CA MET A 331 24.12 -26.60 8.95
C MET A 331 24.96 -25.77 7.94
N GLN A 332 26.29 -25.83 8.04
CA GLN A 332 27.17 -25.24 7.04
C GLN A 332 26.96 -25.85 5.65
N GLN A 333 26.80 -27.17 5.55
CA GLN A 333 26.48 -27.84 4.29
C GLN A 333 25.13 -27.36 3.71
N ILE A 334 24.11 -27.13 4.55
CA ILE A 334 22.85 -26.56 4.14
C ILE A 334 23.04 -25.12 3.62
N LEU A 335 23.81 -24.28 4.33
CA LEU A 335 24.12 -22.92 3.91
C LEU A 335 24.92 -22.88 2.59
N ASP A 336 25.84 -23.83 2.40
CA ASP A 336 26.60 -23.96 1.15
C ASP A 336 25.69 -24.36 -0.01
N PHE A 337 24.71 -25.24 0.23
CA PHE A 337 23.67 -25.57 -0.74
C PHE A 337 22.77 -24.37 -1.06
N GLU A 338 22.33 -23.60 -0.07
CA GLU A 338 21.57 -22.35 -0.30
C GLU A 338 22.39 -21.33 -1.10
N THR A 339 23.70 -21.26 -0.88
CA THR A 339 24.62 -20.41 -1.66
C THR A 339 24.67 -20.86 -3.13
N ALA A 340 24.69 -22.17 -3.39
CA ALA A 340 24.60 -22.71 -4.75
C ALA A 340 23.24 -22.40 -5.38
N LEU A 341 22.15 -22.50 -4.62
CA LEU A 341 20.80 -22.14 -5.05
C LEU A 341 20.70 -20.63 -5.35
N ALA A 342 21.27 -19.78 -4.51
CA ALA A 342 21.31 -18.34 -4.72
C ALA A 342 22.06 -17.97 -6.00
N ASN A 343 23.12 -18.70 -6.34
CA ASN A 343 23.87 -18.44 -7.56
C ASN A 343 23.06 -18.67 -8.85
N ILE A 344 22.15 -19.63 -8.86
CA ILE A 344 21.26 -19.91 -9.99
C ILE A 344 19.94 -19.11 -9.95
N THR A 345 19.61 -18.48 -8.85
CA THR A 345 18.41 -17.63 -8.70
C THR A 345 18.50 -16.41 -9.60
N ILE A 346 17.45 -16.12 -10.37
CA ILE A 346 17.40 -15.00 -11.32
C ILE A 346 17.20 -13.70 -10.55
N PRO A 347 18.04 -12.65 -10.75
CA PRO A 347 17.85 -11.35 -10.09
C PRO A 347 16.52 -10.70 -10.46
N GLN A 348 15.91 -9.97 -9.52
CA GLN A 348 14.57 -9.38 -9.71
C GLN A 348 14.51 -8.36 -10.86
N GLU A 349 15.55 -7.56 -11.07
CA GLU A 349 15.62 -6.59 -12.16
C GLU A 349 15.62 -7.22 -13.57
N LYS A 350 15.89 -8.54 -13.68
CA LYS A 350 15.79 -9.30 -14.94
C LYS A 350 14.42 -9.95 -15.16
N ARG A 351 13.51 -9.79 -14.19
CA ARG A 351 12.20 -10.47 -14.19
C ARG A 351 11.04 -9.47 -14.36
N ARG A 352 11.32 -8.24 -14.81
CA ARG A 352 10.30 -7.18 -14.93
C ARG A 352 9.47 -7.26 -16.23
N ASP A 353 9.98 -7.90 -17.29
CA ASP A 353 9.26 -8.13 -18.55
C ASP A 353 8.55 -9.49 -18.47
N GLU A 354 7.24 -9.48 -18.22
CA GLU A 354 6.48 -10.71 -17.98
C GLU A 354 6.26 -11.50 -19.26
N GLU A 355 6.18 -10.86 -20.42
CA GLU A 355 6.11 -11.56 -21.71
C GLU A 355 7.35 -12.42 -21.96
N VAL A 356 8.52 -11.97 -21.50
CA VAL A 356 9.79 -12.70 -21.63
C VAL A 356 9.87 -13.88 -20.65
N ILE A 357 9.38 -13.73 -19.42
CA ILE A 357 9.51 -14.78 -18.40
C ILE A 357 8.35 -15.79 -18.39
N TYR A 358 7.26 -15.50 -19.07
CA TYR A 358 6.09 -16.38 -19.15
C TYR A 358 6.32 -17.56 -20.12
N HIS A 359 6.38 -18.79 -19.60
CA HIS A 359 6.54 -20.01 -20.37
C HIS A 359 5.45 -21.02 -20.01
N LYS A 360 4.43 -21.16 -20.84
CA LYS A 360 3.37 -22.17 -20.66
C LYS A 360 3.79 -23.50 -21.31
N VAL A 361 3.82 -24.54 -20.50
CA VAL A 361 4.19 -25.90 -20.88
C VAL A 361 3.14 -26.90 -20.38
N THR A 362 3.20 -28.14 -20.84
CA THR A 362 2.46 -29.26 -20.22
C THR A 362 3.28 -29.88 -19.09
N ALA A 363 2.62 -30.59 -18.15
CA ALA A 363 3.31 -31.35 -17.11
C ALA A 363 4.31 -32.38 -17.68
N ARG A 364 4.03 -32.97 -18.86
CA ARG A 364 4.96 -33.82 -19.58
C ARG A 364 6.21 -33.05 -20.05
N GLU A 365 6.05 -31.85 -20.59
CA GLU A 365 7.17 -31.01 -21.02
C GLU A 365 7.97 -30.50 -19.82
N LEU A 366 7.32 -30.19 -18.71
CA LEU A 366 7.97 -29.85 -17.47
C LEU A 366 8.87 -30.98 -16.94
N GLN A 367 8.47 -32.24 -17.12
CA GLN A 367 9.32 -33.40 -16.81
C GLN A 367 10.63 -33.40 -17.58
N ASN A 368 10.64 -32.85 -18.80
CA ASN A 368 11.87 -32.72 -19.60
C ASN A 368 12.72 -31.53 -19.19
N VAL A 369 12.10 -30.46 -18.72
CA VAL A 369 12.77 -29.23 -18.21
C VAL A 369 13.52 -29.52 -16.92
N ALA A 370 12.86 -30.22 -15.98
CA ALA A 370 13.39 -30.49 -14.64
C ALA A 370 13.25 -31.99 -14.25
N PRO A 371 14.04 -32.87 -14.84
CA PRO A 371 13.88 -34.35 -14.70
C PRO A 371 14.23 -34.89 -13.29
N ALA A 372 14.82 -34.10 -12.40
CA ALA A 372 15.12 -34.53 -11.02
C ALA A 372 13.86 -34.71 -10.15
N ILE A 373 12.73 -34.14 -10.57
CA ILE A 373 11.45 -34.20 -9.87
C ILE A 373 10.49 -35.10 -10.64
N ASP A 374 9.74 -35.92 -9.90
CA ASP A 374 8.66 -36.73 -10.46
C ASP A 374 7.38 -35.88 -10.49
N TRP A 375 7.20 -35.08 -11.54
CA TRP A 375 6.22 -33.98 -11.57
C TRP A 375 4.77 -34.40 -11.47
N ILE A 376 4.33 -35.44 -12.15
CA ILE A 376 2.92 -35.84 -12.12
C ILE A 376 2.49 -36.31 -10.71
N PRO A 377 3.20 -37.25 -10.05
CA PRO A 377 2.93 -37.61 -8.68
C PRO A 377 3.05 -36.42 -7.71
N PHE A 378 4.03 -35.54 -7.92
CA PHE A 378 4.24 -34.37 -7.10
C PHE A 378 3.06 -33.39 -7.19
N LEU A 379 2.67 -32.97 -8.41
CA LEU A 379 1.56 -32.05 -8.62
C LEU A 379 0.22 -32.65 -8.16
N THR A 380 0.00 -33.94 -8.38
CA THR A 380 -1.20 -34.65 -7.91
C THR A 380 -1.29 -34.65 -6.37
N ALA A 381 -0.15 -34.77 -5.67
CA ALA A 381 -0.13 -34.68 -4.22
C ALA A 381 -0.40 -33.24 -3.73
N VAL A 382 0.20 -32.23 -4.36
CA VAL A 382 0.06 -30.82 -3.98
C VAL A 382 -1.37 -30.31 -4.23
N PHE A 383 -1.99 -30.73 -5.34
CA PHE A 383 -3.34 -30.26 -5.71
C PHE A 383 -4.45 -31.28 -5.43
N TYR A 384 -4.19 -32.25 -4.54
CA TYR A 384 -5.24 -33.18 -4.11
C TYR A 384 -6.45 -32.42 -3.52
N PRO A 385 -7.73 -32.73 -3.92
CA PRO A 385 -8.16 -33.93 -4.62
C PRO A 385 -8.31 -33.75 -6.15
N VAL A 386 -7.72 -32.77 -6.77
CA VAL A 386 -7.84 -32.52 -8.23
C VAL A 386 -7.03 -33.56 -8.99
N GLU A 387 -7.68 -34.27 -9.91
CA GLU A 387 -7.00 -35.21 -10.79
C GLU A 387 -6.23 -34.45 -11.88
N LEU A 388 -4.94 -34.77 -12.01
CA LEU A 388 -4.03 -34.18 -12.99
C LEU A 388 -3.50 -35.25 -13.94
N ASN A 389 -3.17 -34.84 -15.15
CA ASN A 389 -2.59 -35.70 -16.16
C ASN A 389 -1.42 -35.01 -16.88
N GLU A 390 -0.74 -35.74 -17.74
CA GLU A 390 0.46 -35.27 -18.45
C GLU A 390 0.22 -34.04 -19.35
N SER A 391 -1.02 -33.80 -19.79
CA SER A 391 -1.38 -32.63 -20.58
C SER A 391 -1.79 -31.41 -19.75
N GLU A 392 -1.73 -31.51 -18.42
CA GLU A 392 -2.04 -30.37 -17.53
C GLU A 392 -1.16 -29.17 -17.85
N PRO A 393 -1.75 -27.99 -18.11
CA PRO A 393 -0.97 -26.78 -18.38
C PRO A 393 -0.32 -26.26 -17.11
N VAL A 394 0.94 -25.86 -17.24
CA VAL A 394 1.75 -25.25 -16.16
C VAL A 394 2.48 -24.04 -16.74
N VAL A 395 2.47 -22.91 -16.02
CA VAL A 395 3.23 -21.71 -16.39
C VAL A 395 4.53 -21.66 -15.58
N LEU A 396 5.65 -21.51 -16.25
CA LEU A 396 6.97 -21.37 -15.66
C LEU A 396 7.42 -19.92 -15.76
N TYR A 397 7.67 -19.26 -14.64
CA TYR A 397 8.22 -17.90 -14.60
C TYR A 397 9.74 -17.84 -14.45
N ALA A 398 10.38 -18.96 -14.17
CA ALA A 398 11.83 -19.09 -14.00
C ALA A 398 12.36 -20.37 -14.64
N ARG A 399 12.12 -20.55 -15.95
CA ARG A 399 12.47 -21.77 -16.68
C ARG A 399 13.95 -22.13 -16.55
N GLU A 400 14.85 -21.18 -16.78
CA GLU A 400 16.30 -21.41 -16.67
C GLU A 400 16.73 -21.81 -15.25
N TYR A 401 16.12 -21.22 -14.23
CA TYR A 401 16.32 -21.61 -12.85
C TYR A 401 15.88 -23.06 -12.62
N LEU A 402 14.71 -23.47 -13.12
CA LEU A 402 14.21 -24.83 -12.96
C LEU A 402 15.10 -25.87 -13.60
N GLU A 403 15.67 -25.59 -14.77
CA GLU A 403 16.67 -26.47 -15.42
C GLU A 403 17.93 -26.60 -14.54
N GLN A 404 18.42 -25.49 -14.01
CA GLN A 404 19.63 -25.45 -13.17
C GLN A 404 19.39 -26.09 -11.79
N VAL A 405 18.26 -25.85 -11.13
CA VAL A 405 17.95 -26.47 -9.84
C VAL A 405 17.75 -27.97 -9.97
N SER A 406 17.18 -28.44 -11.09
CA SER A 406 17.10 -29.89 -11.38
C SER A 406 18.48 -30.51 -11.45
N ASN A 407 19.43 -29.89 -12.15
CA ASN A 407 20.82 -30.35 -12.21
C ASN A 407 21.49 -30.31 -10.84
N LEU A 408 21.25 -29.24 -10.04
CA LEU A 408 21.78 -29.12 -8.69
C LEU A 408 21.26 -30.26 -7.78
N ILE A 409 19.97 -30.57 -7.85
CA ILE A 409 19.37 -31.70 -7.11
C ILE A 409 19.97 -33.03 -7.51
N GLN A 410 20.21 -33.29 -8.81
CA GLN A 410 20.84 -34.52 -9.28
C GLN A 410 22.29 -34.66 -8.82
N ALA A 411 23.02 -33.57 -8.72
CA ALA A 411 24.43 -33.55 -8.33
C ALA A 411 24.63 -33.57 -6.81
N THR A 412 23.56 -33.36 -5.98
CA THR A 412 23.67 -33.24 -4.54
C THR A 412 23.33 -34.56 -3.84
N ASP A 413 24.04 -34.84 -2.76
CA ASP A 413 23.79 -35.99 -1.89
C ASP A 413 22.35 -36.00 -1.35
N ARG A 414 21.71 -37.15 -1.31
CA ARG A 414 20.31 -37.29 -0.87
C ARG A 414 20.08 -36.96 0.59
N CYS A 415 21.07 -37.19 1.44
CA CYS A 415 21.01 -36.83 2.87
C CYS A 415 20.99 -35.30 3.03
N LEU A 416 21.85 -34.59 2.29
CA LEU A 416 21.86 -33.11 2.30
C LEU A 416 20.55 -32.52 1.76
N LEU A 417 20.00 -33.06 0.68
CA LEU A 417 18.71 -32.64 0.14
C LEU A 417 17.58 -32.85 1.16
N ASN A 418 17.57 -33.97 1.89
CA ASN A 418 16.59 -34.22 2.95
C ASN A 418 16.76 -33.22 4.10
N ASN A 419 18.01 -33.03 4.57
CA ASN A 419 18.27 -32.03 5.61
C ASN A 419 17.82 -30.64 5.19
N TYR A 420 18.02 -30.27 3.94
CA TYR A 420 17.57 -28.99 3.40
C TYR A 420 16.05 -28.85 3.36
N MET A 421 15.32 -29.89 2.93
CA MET A 421 13.84 -29.87 2.94
C MET A 421 13.30 -29.74 4.37
N ILE A 422 13.84 -30.50 5.32
CA ILE A 422 13.45 -30.42 6.75
C ILE A 422 13.85 -29.06 7.34
N TRP A 423 15.04 -28.52 6.99
CA TRP A 423 15.43 -27.18 7.40
C TRP A 423 14.41 -26.11 6.97
N ASN A 424 13.92 -26.15 5.75
CA ASN A 424 12.86 -25.23 5.29
C ASN A 424 11.58 -25.34 6.12
N LEU A 425 11.18 -26.55 6.54
CA LEU A 425 10.06 -26.74 7.45
C LEU A 425 10.36 -26.17 8.84
N VAL A 426 11.53 -26.50 9.42
CA VAL A 426 11.98 -26.01 10.73
C VAL A 426 11.98 -24.48 10.77
N ARG A 427 12.60 -23.84 9.79
CA ARG A 427 12.67 -22.38 9.68
C ARG A 427 11.28 -21.75 9.64
N LYS A 428 10.33 -22.37 8.94
CA LYS A 428 8.95 -21.87 8.80
C LYS A 428 8.11 -22.03 10.07
N THR A 429 8.40 -23.08 10.88
CA THR A 429 7.49 -23.47 11.96
C THR A 429 8.06 -23.27 13.36
N SER A 430 9.34 -22.93 13.49
CA SER A 430 10.03 -22.77 14.77
C SER A 430 9.46 -21.66 15.65
N SER A 431 8.96 -20.58 15.07
CA SER A 431 8.35 -19.45 15.78
C SER A 431 7.05 -19.79 16.51
N PHE A 432 6.42 -20.93 16.18
CA PHE A 432 5.21 -21.40 16.85
C PHE A 432 5.47 -22.23 18.11
N LEU A 433 6.75 -22.42 18.48
CA LEU A 433 7.20 -23.18 19.61
C LEU A 433 7.53 -22.30 20.83
N ASP A 434 8.19 -22.90 21.83
CA ASP A 434 8.51 -22.25 23.11
C ASP A 434 9.50 -21.08 22.99
N GLN A 435 9.67 -20.34 24.09
CA GLN A 435 10.45 -19.11 24.15
C GLN A 435 11.91 -19.29 23.67
N ARG A 436 12.51 -20.47 23.80
CA ARG A 436 13.90 -20.72 23.36
C ARG A 436 14.08 -20.58 21.85
N PHE A 437 13.05 -20.91 21.07
CA PHE A 437 13.02 -20.73 19.62
C PHE A 437 12.85 -19.26 19.24
N GLN A 438 11.99 -18.55 19.94
CA GLN A 438 11.79 -17.11 19.76
C GLN A 438 13.08 -16.34 20.12
N ASP A 439 13.75 -16.70 21.23
CA ASP A 439 15.05 -16.11 21.61
C ASP A 439 16.12 -16.33 20.54
N ALA A 440 16.11 -17.47 19.84
CA ALA A 440 17.04 -17.73 18.73
C ALA A 440 16.75 -16.86 17.51
N GLU A 441 15.49 -16.70 17.17
CA GLU A 441 15.03 -15.85 16.08
C GLU A 441 15.33 -14.37 16.38
N GLU A 442 15.04 -13.88 17.59
CA GLU A 442 15.35 -12.51 18.00
C GLU A 442 16.82 -12.15 17.83
N LYS A 443 17.72 -13.06 18.21
CA LYS A 443 19.17 -12.84 18.02
C LYS A 443 19.57 -12.74 16.56
N PHE A 444 18.94 -13.50 15.70
CA PHE A 444 19.17 -13.40 14.27
C PHE A 444 18.61 -12.08 13.73
N MET A 445 17.41 -11.67 14.16
CA MET A 445 16.80 -10.39 13.78
C MET A 445 17.62 -9.17 14.24
N GLU A 446 18.32 -9.25 15.41
CA GLU A 446 19.28 -8.23 15.82
C GLU A 446 20.42 -8.06 14.81
N VAL A 447 20.91 -9.15 14.25
CA VAL A 447 21.99 -9.14 13.26
C VAL A 447 21.51 -8.67 11.89
N MET A 448 20.34 -9.14 11.49
CA MET A 448 19.78 -8.92 10.16
C MET A 448 19.23 -7.49 10.01
N TYR A 449 18.57 -6.97 11.04
CA TYR A 449 17.80 -5.73 10.97
C TYR A 449 18.25 -4.65 11.98
N GLY A 450 19.26 -4.92 12.80
CA GLY A 450 19.74 -3.98 13.83
C GLY A 450 18.69 -3.69 14.92
N THR A 451 17.73 -4.60 15.15
CA THR A 451 16.71 -4.43 16.18
C THR A 451 17.33 -4.45 17.57
N LYS A 452 16.89 -3.56 18.45
CA LYS A 452 17.23 -3.66 19.86
C LYS A 452 16.34 -4.70 20.52
N LYS A 453 16.97 -5.60 21.31
CA LYS A 453 16.23 -6.65 22.00
C LYS A 453 15.20 -6.06 22.96
N THR A 454 13.96 -6.39 22.75
CA THR A 454 12.88 -6.25 23.74
C THR A 454 11.91 -7.42 23.59
N CYS A 455 11.37 -7.86 24.71
CA CYS A 455 10.25 -8.80 24.70
C CYS A 455 9.04 -8.06 24.14
N LEU A 456 8.79 -8.20 22.82
CA LEU A 456 7.51 -7.78 22.28
C LEU A 456 6.40 -8.56 22.98
N PRO A 457 5.30 -7.91 23.36
CA PRO A 457 4.17 -8.60 23.98
C PRO A 457 3.66 -9.73 23.09
N ARG A 458 3.51 -10.94 23.63
CA ARG A 458 3.05 -12.12 22.89
C ARG A 458 1.80 -11.86 22.07
N TRP A 459 0.87 -11.04 22.59
CA TRP A 459 -0.37 -10.73 21.91
C TRP A 459 -0.16 -10.09 20.52
N LYS A 460 0.92 -9.33 20.29
CA LYS A 460 1.21 -8.73 18.97
C LYS A 460 1.49 -9.80 17.93
N PHE A 461 2.30 -10.78 18.30
CA PHE A 461 2.56 -11.95 17.46
C PHE A 461 1.26 -12.72 17.18
N CYS A 462 0.49 -13.02 18.23
CA CYS A 462 -0.75 -13.80 18.11
C CYS A 462 -1.85 -13.10 17.31
N VAL A 463 -1.96 -11.77 17.41
CA VAL A 463 -2.89 -10.98 16.57
C VAL A 463 -2.47 -11.04 15.10
N SER A 464 -1.18 -10.84 14.81
CA SER A 464 -0.68 -10.90 13.42
C SER A 464 -0.84 -12.29 12.83
N ASP A 465 -0.52 -13.34 13.59
CA ASP A 465 -0.67 -14.72 13.13
C ASP A 465 -2.14 -15.12 12.93
N THR A 466 -3.04 -14.62 13.79
CA THR A 466 -4.49 -14.80 13.60
C THR A 466 -4.98 -14.06 12.34
N ASP A 467 -4.49 -12.85 12.08
CA ASP A 467 -4.84 -12.09 10.87
C ASP A 467 -4.30 -12.77 9.60
N ASN A 468 -3.10 -13.33 9.63
CA ASN A 468 -2.53 -14.09 8.51
C ASN A 468 -3.32 -15.34 8.15
N ASN A 469 -3.86 -16.06 9.14
CA ASN A 469 -4.53 -17.34 8.94
C ASN A 469 -6.05 -17.20 8.86
N LEU A 470 -6.66 -16.41 9.73
CA LEU A 470 -8.13 -16.23 9.85
C LEU A 470 -8.54 -14.77 9.61
N GLY A 471 -7.79 -14.03 8.78
CA GLY A 471 -7.91 -12.59 8.64
C GLY A 471 -9.22 -12.10 8.07
N PHE A 472 -9.97 -12.91 7.30
CA PHE A 472 -11.31 -12.51 6.86
C PHE A 472 -12.35 -12.66 7.98
N ALA A 473 -12.18 -13.63 8.88
CA ALA A 473 -13.01 -13.76 10.07
C ALA A 473 -12.72 -12.64 11.08
N LEU A 474 -11.43 -12.38 11.37
CA LEU A 474 -10.99 -11.25 12.19
C LEU A 474 -11.34 -9.90 11.53
N GLY A 475 -11.22 -9.82 10.21
CA GLY A 475 -11.60 -8.66 9.41
C GLY A 475 -13.09 -8.32 9.50
N ALA A 476 -13.97 -9.31 9.57
CA ALA A 476 -15.40 -9.09 9.81
C ALA A 476 -15.66 -8.41 11.16
N MET A 477 -14.97 -8.88 12.22
CA MET A 477 -15.04 -8.24 13.55
C MET A 477 -14.49 -6.82 13.51
N PHE A 478 -13.33 -6.61 12.85
CA PHE A 478 -12.67 -5.32 12.73
C PHE A 478 -13.53 -4.28 12.00
N VAL A 479 -14.10 -4.66 10.83
CA VAL A 479 -14.96 -3.77 10.03
C VAL A 479 -16.21 -3.35 10.81
N LYS A 480 -16.87 -4.29 11.51
CA LYS A 480 -18.04 -3.98 12.35
C LYS A 480 -17.70 -2.98 13.46
N ALA A 481 -16.47 -3.01 13.97
CA ALA A 481 -16.04 -2.14 15.06
C ALA A 481 -15.53 -0.76 14.61
N THR A 482 -14.92 -0.65 13.42
CA THR A 482 -14.15 0.54 13.03
C THR A 482 -14.65 1.24 11.77
N PHE A 483 -15.32 0.55 10.86
CA PHE A 483 -15.59 1.04 9.53
C PHE A 483 -17.06 1.47 9.36
N ALA A 484 -17.30 2.78 9.31
CA ALA A 484 -18.64 3.32 9.09
C ALA A 484 -19.02 3.25 7.60
N GLU A 485 -20.28 2.91 7.31
CA GLU A 485 -20.84 2.83 5.94
C GLU A 485 -20.66 4.13 5.14
N ASP A 486 -20.82 5.28 5.79
CA ASP A 486 -20.57 6.60 5.18
C ASP A 486 -19.11 6.79 4.72
N SER A 487 -18.13 6.15 5.40
CA SER A 487 -16.70 6.26 5.03
C SER A 487 -16.43 5.60 3.69
N LYS A 488 -17.08 4.48 3.41
CA LYS A 488 -16.97 3.78 2.12
C LYS A 488 -17.45 4.68 0.98
N LYS A 489 -18.63 5.27 1.11
CA LYS A 489 -19.21 6.16 0.07
C LYS A 489 -18.33 7.38 -0.23
N ILE A 490 -17.76 8.01 0.80
CA ILE A 490 -16.91 9.19 0.60
C ILE A 490 -15.58 8.78 -0.07
N ALA A 491 -15.04 7.61 0.26
CA ALA A 491 -13.87 7.07 -0.43
C ALA A 491 -14.18 6.76 -1.91
N GLU A 492 -15.34 6.16 -2.21
CA GLU A 492 -15.82 5.91 -3.59
C GLU A 492 -15.90 7.20 -4.41
N GLU A 493 -16.47 8.26 -3.83
CA GLU A 493 -16.56 9.57 -4.49
C GLU A 493 -15.16 10.13 -4.81
N MET A 494 -14.22 10.06 -3.88
CA MET A 494 -12.86 10.56 -4.09
C MET A 494 -12.09 9.72 -5.13
N ILE A 495 -12.22 8.40 -5.10
CA ILE A 495 -11.61 7.51 -6.09
C ILE A 495 -12.13 7.85 -7.49
N THR A 496 -13.43 8.07 -7.64
CA THR A 496 -14.03 8.47 -8.91
C THR A 496 -13.45 9.80 -9.43
N GLU A 497 -13.27 10.80 -8.56
CA GLU A 497 -12.68 12.08 -8.96
C GLU A 497 -11.19 11.94 -9.38
N ILE A 498 -10.43 11.07 -8.71
CA ILE A 498 -9.02 10.82 -9.05
C ILE A 498 -8.91 10.03 -10.37
N LYS A 499 -9.76 9.02 -10.55
CA LYS A 499 -9.84 8.24 -11.79
C LYS A 499 -10.16 9.16 -12.98
N THR A 500 -11.16 10.02 -12.84
CA THR A 500 -11.50 11.03 -13.88
C THR A 500 -10.30 11.94 -14.17
N ALA A 501 -9.62 12.44 -13.17
CA ALA A 501 -8.45 13.30 -13.36
C ALA A 501 -7.27 12.56 -14.03
N PHE A 502 -7.09 11.28 -13.72
CA PHE A 502 -6.10 10.42 -14.39
C PHE A 502 -6.43 10.22 -15.87
N GLU A 503 -7.68 9.89 -16.20
CA GLU A 503 -8.16 9.76 -17.58
C GLU A 503 -7.99 11.05 -18.39
N GLU A 504 -8.29 12.20 -17.78
CA GLU A 504 -8.02 13.52 -18.39
C GLU A 504 -6.54 13.75 -18.66
N SER A 505 -5.65 13.22 -17.80
CA SER A 505 -4.20 13.29 -18.02
C SER A 505 -3.77 12.44 -19.21
N LEU A 506 -4.26 11.19 -19.29
CA LEU A 506 -4.01 10.29 -20.43
C LEU A 506 -4.37 10.95 -21.75
N ALA A 507 -5.52 11.63 -21.83
CA ALA A 507 -6.00 12.29 -23.05
C ALA A 507 -5.06 13.40 -23.56
N THR A 508 -4.17 13.93 -22.72
CA THR A 508 -3.28 15.05 -23.07
C THR A 508 -1.83 14.63 -23.38
N LEU A 509 -1.50 13.35 -23.26
CA LEU A 509 -0.13 12.85 -23.48
C LEU A 509 0.30 13.00 -24.94
N GLN A 510 1.39 13.71 -25.17
CA GLN A 510 1.91 14.00 -26.51
C GLN A 510 2.79 12.85 -27.06
N TRP A 511 3.44 12.09 -26.18
CA TRP A 511 4.35 11.02 -26.58
C TRP A 511 3.64 9.74 -27.01
N MET A 512 2.37 9.55 -26.61
CA MET A 512 1.56 8.38 -26.93
C MET A 512 0.75 8.60 -28.21
N ASP A 513 0.75 7.62 -29.12
CA ASP A 513 -0.09 7.65 -30.31
C ASP A 513 -1.60 7.58 -29.98
N GLU A 514 -2.43 8.03 -30.92
CA GLU A 514 -3.88 8.16 -30.72
C GLU A 514 -4.58 6.83 -30.41
N GLU A 515 -4.19 5.74 -31.06
CA GLU A 515 -4.82 4.42 -30.90
C GLU A 515 -4.46 3.82 -29.53
N THR A 516 -3.18 3.89 -29.15
CA THR A 516 -2.71 3.45 -27.83
C THR A 516 -3.36 4.28 -26.73
N ARG A 517 -3.49 5.61 -26.92
CA ARG A 517 -4.17 6.52 -25.97
C ARG A 517 -5.64 6.14 -25.75
N LYS A 518 -6.35 5.81 -26.82
CA LYS A 518 -7.76 5.35 -26.75
C LYS A 518 -7.85 4.04 -25.96
N SER A 519 -6.99 3.06 -26.27
CA SER A 519 -6.96 1.78 -25.55
C SER A 519 -6.57 1.94 -24.08
N ALA A 520 -5.64 2.86 -23.77
CA ALA A 520 -5.27 3.21 -22.41
C ALA A 520 -6.46 3.81 -21.64
N LYS A 521 -7.24 4.69 -22.28
CA LYS A 521 -8.46 5.20 -21.69
C LYS A 521 -9.47 4.07 -21.43
N GLU A 522 -9.70 3.17 -22.39
CA GLU A 522 -10.61 2.03 -22.21
C GLU A 522 -10.17 1.13 -21.06
N LYS A 523 -8.84 0.95 -20.84
CA LYS A 523 -8.30 0.21 -19.70
C LYS A 523 -8.54 0.94 -18.38
N ALA A 524 -8.32 2.26 -18.33
CA ALA A 524 -8.58 3.07 -17.14
C ALA A 524 -10.07 3.05 -16.76
N ASP A 525 -10.98 3.21 -17.76
CA ASP A 525 -12.43 3.12 -17.57
C ASP A 525 -12.86 1.75 -17.00
N ALA A 526 -12.15 0.67 -17.38
CA ALA A 526 -12.44 -0.71 -16.98
C ALA A 526 -11.85 -1.11 -15.63
N ILE A 527 -11.00 -0.29 -15.00
CA ILE A 527 -10.47 -0.59 -13.67
C ILE A 527 -11.61 -0.69 -12.67
N TYR A 528 -11.67 -1.79 -11.94
CA TYR A 528 -12.67 -2.05 -10.89
C TYR A 528 -12.16 -1.63 -9.51
N ASP A 529 -13.02 -1.00 -8.72
CA ASP A 529 -12.65 -0.44 -7.41
C ASP A 529 -13.20 -1.33 -6.29
N MET A 530 -12.30 -1.81 -5.41
CA MET A 530 -12.63 -2.62 -4.23
C MET A 530 -12.29 -1.82 -2.96
N ILE A 531 -13.29 -1.46 -2.16
CA ILE A 531 -13.16 -0.52 -1.05
C ILE A 531 -13.66 -1.10 0.26
N GLY A 532 -12.80 -1.05 1.27
CA GLY A 532 -13.06 -1.38 2.66
C GLY A 532 -12.97 -2.88 2.96
N TYR A 533 -13.82 -3.69 2.37
CA TYR A 533 -13.91 -5.12 2.66
C TYR A 533 -14.70 -5.89 1.59
N PRO A 534 -14.43 -7.19 1.39
CA PRO A 534 -15.25 -8.04 0.52
C PRO A 534 -16.60 -8.33 1.15
N LYS A 535 -17.67 -8.28 0.35
CA LYS A 535 -19.07 -8.35 0.85
C LYS A 535 -19.40 -9.60 1.66
N PHE A 536 -18.81 -10.74 1.32
CA PHE A 536 -19.14 -12.02 1.97
C PHE A 536 -18.84 -12.05 3.48
N ILE A 537 -17.87 -11.25 3.97
CA ILE A 537 -17.50 -11.25 5.40
C ILE A 537 -18.62 -10.69 6.30
N MET A 538 -19.54 -9.92 5.73
CA MET A 538 -20.67 -9.33 6.49
C MET A 538 -21.87 -10.26 6.57
N ASP A 539 -21.89 -11.35 5.78
CA ASP A 539 -22.89 -12.42 5.91
C ASP A 539 -22.29 -13.58 6.72
N PRO A 540 -22.79 -13.83 7.95
CA PRO A 540 -22.27 -14.91 8.81
C PRO A 540 -22.28 -16.29 8.16
N LYS A 541 -23.24 -16.58 7.30
CA LYS A 541 -23.36 -17.88 6.62
C LYS A 541 -22.30 -18.04 5.53
N GLU A 542 -22.09 -17.02 4.73
CA GLU A 542 -21.05 -17.04 3.69
C GLU A 542 -19.65 -17.07 4.31
N LEU A 543 -19.45 -16.33 5.41
CA LEU A 543 -18.19 -16.36 6.14
C LEU A 543 -17.92 -17.74 6.78
N ASP A 544 -18.92 -18.33 7.42
CA ASP A 544 -18.80 -19.66 8.02
C ASP A 544 -18.51 -20.75 6.97
N LYS A 545 -19.06 -20.61 5.77
CA LYS A 545 -18.81 -21.52 4.64
C LYS A 545 -17.35 -21.49 4.19
N VAL A 546 -16.69 -20.32 4.19
CA VAL A 546 -15.27 -20.19 3.82
C VAL A 546 -14.37 -21.01 4.76
N PHE A 547 -14.69 -21.05 6.06
CA PHE A 547 -13.89 -21.75 7.07
C PHE A 547 -14.53 -23.05 7.58
N HIS A 548 -15.48 -23.63 6.82
CA HIS A 548 -16.23 -24.83 7.25
C HIS A 548 -15.31 -26.00 7.60
N ASP A 549 -14.31 -26.28 6.76
CA ASP A 549 -13.45 -27.46 6.88
C ASP A 549 -12.19 -27.21 7.75
N TYR A 550 -12.12 -26.08 8.42
CA TYR A 550 -11.09 -25.75 9.41
C TYR A 550 -11.70 -25.64 10.81
N ASP A 551 -11.03 -26.16 11.83
CA ASP A 551 -11.38 -25.89 13.23
C ASP A 551 -10.14 -25.59 14.08
N ALA A 552 -10.32 -24.79 15.13
CA ALA A 552 -9.26 -24.39 16.06
C ALA A 552 -9.60 -24.87 17.49
N VAL A 553 -8.60 -25.46 18.14
CA VAL A 553 -8.67 -25.94 19.54
C VAL A 553 -7.84 -25.03 20.43
N SER A 554 -8.40 -24.51 21.51
CA SER A 554 -7.80 -23.47 22.36
C SER A 554 -6.45 -23.82 23.03
N ASP A 555 -6.07 -25.11 23.07
CA ASP A 555 -4.85 -25.58 23.74
C ASP A 555 -3.81 -26.22 22.80
N LEU A 556 -4.07 -26.20 21.48
CA LEU A 556 -3.25 -26.92 20.48
C LEU A 556 -2.75 -25.94 19.40
N TYR A 557 -1.92 -25.00 19.80
CA TYR A 557 -1.49 -23.92 18.90
C TYR A 557 -0.71 -24.42 17.67
N PHE A 558 0.34 -25.22 17.87
CA PHE A 558 1.14 -25.75 16.77
C PHE A 558 0.29 -26.59 15.79
N GLU A 559 -0.55 -27.45 16.33
CA GLU A 559 -1.46 -28.30 15.54
C GLU A 559 -2.48 -27.47 14.78
N ASN A 560 -3.02 -26.40 15.36
CA ASN A 560 -3.94 -25.47 14.70
C ASN A 560 -3.28 -24.83 13.47
N VAL A 561 -2.01 -24.40 13.58
CA VAL A 561 -1.25 -23.87 12.45
C VAL A 561 -1.05 -24.91 11.36
N MET A 562 -0.64 -26.14 11.72
CA MET A 562 -0.42 -27.23 10.75
C MET A 562 -1.74 -27.62 10.05
N GLN A 563 -2.84 -27.67 10.79
CA GLN A 563 -4.17 -27.91 10.21
C GLN A 563 -4.60 -26.79 9.27
N PHE A 564 -4.28 -25.54 9.62
CA PHE A 564 -4.56 -24.42 8.75
C PHE A 564 -3.78 -24.49 7.42
N TYR A 565 -2.51 -24.84 7.46
CA TYR A 565 -1.73 -25.04 6.23
C TYR A 565 -2.35 -26.11 5.33
N ASN A 566 -2.76 -27.24 5.90
CA ASN A 566 -3.43 -28.30 5.14
C ASN A 566 -4.82 -27.87 4.60
N PHE A 567 -5.57 -27.09 5.37
CA PHE A 567 -6.84 -26.50 4.94
C PHE A 567 -6.63 -25.53 3.78
N SER A 568 -5.69 -24.59 3.89
CA SER A 568 -5.43 -23.58 2.85
C SER A 568 -4.91 -24.20 1.55
N ALA A 569 -4.12 -25.31 1.63
CA ALA A 569 -3.71 -26.09 0.46
C ALA A 569 -4.89 -26.63 -0.33
N ARG A 570 -5.89 -27.19 0.38
CA ARG A 570 -7.13 -27.73 -0.26
C ARG A 570 -7.96 -26.62 -0.88
N VAL A 571 -8.09 -25.47 -0.19
CA VAL A 571 -8.78 -24.30 -0.73
C VAL A 571 -8.08 -23.80 -2.01
N ALA A 572 -6.75 -23.75 -2.01
CA ALA A 572 -5.98 -23.36 -3.20
C ALA A 572 -6.14 -24.37 -4.36
N ALA A 573 -6.07 -25.67 -4.08
CA ALA A 573 -6.27 -26.71 -5.07
C ALA A 573 -7.65 -26.64 -5.73
N ASP A 574 -8.71 -26.38 -4.93
CA ASP A 574 -10.08 -26.26 -5.40
C ASP A 574 -10.29 -25.09 -6.38
N GLN A 575 -9.41 -24.07 -6.37
CA GLN A 575 -9.46 -22.98 -7.33
C GLN A 575 -9.02 -23.40 -8.74
N LEU A 576 -8.20 -24.47 -8.91
CA LEU A 576 -7.62 -24.85 -10.20
C LEU A 576 -8.66 -25.10 -11.30
N ARG A 577 -9.84 -25.61 -10.93
CA ARG A 577 -10.92 -25.89 -11.89
C ARG A 577 -12.04 -24.85 -11.87
N LYS A 578 -11.85 -23.76 -11.18
CA LYS A 578 -12.80 -22.63 -11.11
C LYS A 578 -12.26 -21.44 -11.91
N SER A 579 -13.19 -20.60 -12.39
CA SER A 579 -12.79 -19.29 -12.89
C SER A 579 -12.30 -18.40 -11.75
N PRO A 580 -11.29 -17.54 -11.98
CA PRO A 580 -10.83 -16.59 -10.99
C PRO A 580 -11.99 -15.75 -10.43
N ASN A 581 -12.05 -15.63 -9.12
CA ASN A 581 -13.05 -14.83 -8.44
C ASN A 581 -12.53 -13.39 -8.30
N ARG A 582 -13.20 -12.42 -8.94
CA ARG A 582 -12.84 -11.00 -8.82
C ARG A 582 -13.05 -10.47 -7.40
N ASP A 583 -14.03 -11.00 -6.65
CA ASP A 583 -14.29 -10.56 -5.27
C ASP A 583 -13.31 -11.14 -4.23
N GLN A 584 -12.31 -11.92 -4.66
CA GLN A 584 -11.28 -12.47 -3.78
C GLN A 584 -10.17 -11.45 -3.55
N TRP A 585 -9.96 -11.07 -2.31
CA TRP A 585 -8.91 -10.14 -1.87
C TRP A 585 -7.62 -10.86 -1.51
N SER A 586 -6.49 -10.22 -1.80
CA SER A 586 -5.15 -10.70 -1.38
C SER A 586 -4.75 -10.15 -0.01
N MET A 587 -5.38 -9.05 0.44
CA MET A 587 -5.14 -8.44 1.75
C MET A 587 -6.39 -8.56 2.63
N THR A 588 -6.18 -8.68 3.93
CA THR A 588 -7.25 -8.70 4.93
C THR A 588 -7.76 -7.29 5.22
N PRO A 589 -9.01 -7.11 5.68
CA PRO A 589 -9.56 -5.78 5.95
C PRO A 589 -8.79 -4.93 6.97
N PRO A 590 -8.12 -5.46 8.02
CA PRO A 590 -7.32 -4.66 8.93
C PRO A 590 -5.99 -4.15 8.35
N THR A 591 -5.54 -4.66 7.19
CA THR A 591 -4.25 -4.35 6.57
C THR A 591 -4.12 -2.85 6.28
N VAL A 592 -2.95 -2.28 6.62
CA VAL A 592 -2.60 -0.89 6.29
C VAL A 592 -1.77 -0.88 5.01
N ASN A 593 -2.42 -1.09 3.89
CA ASN A 593 -1.85 -1.04 2.55
C ASN A 593 -2.96 -0.99 1.50
N ALA A 594 -2.57 -0.92 0.21
CA ALA A 594 -3.44 -1.03 -0.96
C ALA A 594 -2.72 -1.82 -2.06
N TYR A 595 -3.39 -2.20 -3.14
CA TYR A 595 -2.74 -2.84 -4.28
C TYR A 595 -3.57 -2.74 -5.57
N TYR A 596 -2.86 -2.81 -6.71
CA TYR A 596 -3.43 -3.08 -8.02
C TYR A 596 -3.23 -4.55 -8.40
N SER A 597 -4.25 -5.18 -8.98
CA SER A 597 -4.20 -6.55 -9.50
C SER A 597 -4.24 -6.54 -11.04
N PRO A 598 -3.13 -6.85 -11.75
CA PRO A 598 -3.09 -6.78 -13.21
C PRO A 598 -4.06 -7.73 -13.92
N THR A 599 -4.13 -8.99 -13.47
CA THR A 599 -5.01 -10.02 -14.07
C THR A 599 -6.49 -9.79 -13.84
N LYS A 600 -6.84 -9.00 -12.82
CA LYS A 600 -8.21 -8.60 -12.53
C LYS A 600 -8.52 -7.18 -13.00
N ASN A 601 -7.52 -6.39 -13.35
CA ASN A 601 -7.61 -4.95 -13.62
C ASN A 601 -8.41 -4.23 -12.54
N GLU A 602 -7.98 -4.39 -11.29
CA GLU A 602 -8.67 -3.84 -10.12
C GLU A 602 -7.71 -3.20 -9.11
N ILE A 603 -8.20 -2.17 -8.41
CA ILE A 603 -7.53 -1.52 -7.28
C ILE A 603 -8.26 -1.85 -5.98
N VAL A 604 -7.53 -2.11 -4.91
CA VAL A 604 -8.08 -2.59 -3.65
C VAL A 604 -7.57 -1.76 -2.47
N PHE A 605 -8.49 -1.24 -1.66
CA PHE A 605 -8.21 -0.42 -0.47
C PHE A 605 -8.86 -1.02 0.77
N PRO A 606 -8.14 -1.78 1.60
CA PRO A 606 -8.65 -2.32 2.85
C PRO A 606 -9.13 -1.23 3.83
N ALA A 607 -10.11 -1.56 4.68
CA ALA A 607 -10.62 -0.65 5.71
C ALA A 607 -9.51 -0.12 6.63
N GLY A 608 -8.47 -0.92 6.86
CA GLY A 608 -7.34 -0.61 7.73
C GLY A 608 -6.54 0.63 7.33
N ILE A 609 -6.46 0.98 6.03
CA ILE A 609 -5.78 2.20 5.57
C ILE A 609 -6.73 3.41 5.47
N LEU A 610 -8.05 3.19 5.42
CA LEU A 610 -9.06 4.25 5.27
C LEU A 610 -9.35 4.97 6.59
N GLN A 611 -8.29 5.35 7.29
CA GLN A 611 -8.27 6.01 8.59
C GLN A 611 -7.20 7.10 8.65
N ALA A 612 -7.22 7.92 9.72
CA ALA A 612 -6.15 8.91 9.96
C ALA A 612 -4.77 8.21 10.04
N PRO A 613 -3.70 8.82 9.50
CA PRO A 613 -3.65 10.13 8.87
C PRO A 613 -3.90 10.12 7.35
N PHE A 614 -4.15 8.97 6.73
CA PHE A 614 -4.40 8.86 5.29
C PHE A 614 -5.73 9.49 4.87
N TYR A 615 -6.77 9.19 5.64
CA TYR A 615 -8.13 9.63 5.40
C TYR A 615 -8.85 9.99 6.70
N THR A 616 -9.54 11.11 6.70
CA THR A 616 -10.44 11.50 7.78
C THR A 616 -11.60 12.30 7.21
N ARG A 617 -12.82 11.94 7.57
CA ARG A 617 -14.04 12.63 7.11
C ARG A 617 -14.03 14.13 7.38
N THR A 618 -13.44 14.54 8.51
CA THR A 618 -13.45 15.91 9.01
C THR A 618 -12.20 16.72 8.68
N SER A 619 -11.19 16.10 8.04
CA SER A 619 -9.98 16.81 7.60
C SER A 619 -10.24 17.63 6.35
N PRO A 620 -9.48 18.71 6.12
CA PRO A 620 -9.48 19.42 4.86
C PRO A 620 -9.25 18.46 3.68
N LYS A 621 -9.96 18.67 2.58
CA LYS A 621 -9.83 17.86 1.36
C LYS A 621 -8.40 17.86 0.83
N ALA A 622 -7.69 18.99 0.95
CA ALA A 622 -6.26 19.07 0.62
C ALA A 622 -5.45 17.96 1.27
N LEU A 623 -5.70 17.64 2.55
CA LEU A 623 -5.01 16.56 3.28
C LEU A 623 -5.47 15.18 2.82
N ASN A 624 -6.76 14.96 2.60
CA ASN A 624 -7.27 13.68 2.14
C ASN A 624 -6.79 13.34 0.73
N PHE A 625 -6.78 14.33 -0.19
CA PHE A 625 -6.21 14.15 -1.53
C PHE A 625 -4.69 13.98 -1.49
N GLY A 626 -3.97 14.69 -0.60
CA GLY A 626 -2.53 14.51 -0.39
C GLY A 626 -2.17 13.20 0.31
N GLY A 627 -3.04 12.66 1.15
CA GLY A 627 -2.88 11.37 1.84
C GLY A 627 -3.37 10.20 1.00
N ILE A 628 -4.56 9.69 1.33
CA ILE A 628 -5.15 8.54 0.63
C ILE A 628 -5.35 8.80 -0.87
N GLY A 629 -5.59 10.05 -1.28
CA GLY A 629 -5.77 10.38 -2.70
C GLY A 629 -4.53 10.07 -3.55
N VAL A 630 -3.32 10.33 -3.04
CA VAL A 630 -2.08 9.96 -3.74
C VAL A 630 -1.91 8.43 -3.76
N VAL A 631 -2.30 7.71 -2.71
CA VAL A 631 -2.31 6.23 -2.72
C VAL A 631 -3.26 5.70 -3.79
N VAL A 632 -4.46 6.27 -3.91
CA VAL A 632 -5.40 5.90 -4.98
C VAL A 632 -4.81 6.13 -6.37
N GLY A 633 -4.20 7.29 -6.57
CA GLY A 633 -3.52 7.61 -7.84
C GLY A 633 -2.32 6.70 -8.12
N HIS A 634 -1.60 6.27 -7.09
CA HIS A 634 -0.50 5.31 -7.16
C HIS A 634 -1.01 3.95 -7.67
N GLU A 635 -2.05 3.39 -7.05
CA GLU A 635 -2.62 2.11 -7.48
C GLU A 635 -3.21 2.17 -8.90
N LEU A 636 -3.86 3.27 -9.26
CA LEU A 636 -4.32 3.51 -10.64
C LEU A 636 -3.15 3.54 -11.63
N THR A 637 -2.04 4.16 -11.25
CA THR A 637 -0.86 4.28 -12.11
C THR A 637 -0.17 2.94 -12.32
N HIS A 638 -0.25 2.00 -11.36
CA HIS A 638 0.26 0.64 -11.53
C HIS A 638 -0.36 -0.10 -12.72
N ALA A 639 -1.57 0.24 -13.15
CA ALA A 639 -2.14 -0.31 -14.40
C ALA A 639 -1.32 0.08 -15.64
N PHE A 640 -0.46 1.09 -15.56
CA PHE A 640 0.31 1.68 -16.64
C PHE A 640 1.79 1.85 -16.31
N ASP A 641 2.30 1.24 -15.24
CA ASP A 641 3.74 1.17 -14.96
C ASP A 641 4.45 0.23 -15.96
N ASP A 642 5.74 -0.03 -15.76
CA ASP A 642 6.52 -0.83 -16.69
C ASP A 642 6.03 -2.29 -16.81
N GLN A 643 5.35 -2.84 -15.81
CA GLN A 643 4.76 -4.17 -15.80
C GLN A 643 3.26 -4.14 -16.13
N GLY A 644 2.48 -3.30 -15.44
CA GLY A 644 1.02 -3.22 -15.62
C GLY A 644 0.61 -2.84 -17.04
N ARG A 645 1.40 -2.02 -17.77
CA ARG A 645 1.17 -1.67 -19.18
C ARG A 645 1.11 -2.89 -20.13
N GLU A 646 1.66 -4.03 -19.73
CA GLU A 646 1.67 -5.23 -20.56
C GLU A 646 0.31 -5.95 -20.57
N TYR A 647 -0.54 -5.65 -19.59
CA TYR A 647 -1.89 -6.21 -19.46
C TYR A 647 -2.94 -5.29 -20.09
N ASP A 648 -3.90 -5.90 -20.79
CA ASP A 648 -5.02 -5.19 -21.37
C ASP A 648 -6.13 -4.88 -20.34
N LYS A 649 -7.22 -4.27 -20.81
CA LYS A 649 -8.39 -3.92 -19.99
C LYS A 649 -9.11 -5.11 -19.36
N ASP A 650 -8.96 -6.30 -19.92
CA ASP A 650 -9.56 -7.54 -19.45
C ASP A 650 -8.60 -8.34 -18.55
N GLY A 651 -7.41 -7.80 -18.28
CA GLY A 651 -6.37 -8.41 -17.45
C GLY A 651 -5.55 -9.48 -18.16
N ASN A 652 -5.48 -9.48 -19.48
CA ASN A 652 -4.69 -10.43 -20.24
C ASN A 652 -3.35 -9.81 -20.69
N LEU A 653 -2.27 -10.52 -20.43
CA LEU A 653 -0.92 -10.23 -20.92
C LEU A 653 -0.90 -10.37 -22.44
N ARG A 654 -0.81 -9.26 -23.16
CA ARG A 654 -0.72 -9.22 -24.62
C ARG A 654 -0.24 -7.85 -25.12
N PRO A 655 0.40 -7.79 -26.31
CA PRO A 655 0.79 -6.52 -26.92
C PRO A 655 -0.46 -5.77 -27.40
N TRP A 656 -0.79 -4.63 -26.77
CA TRP A 656 -1.90 -3.75 -27.14
C TRP A 656 -1.45 -2.30 -27.42
N TRP A 657 -0.19 -1.98 -27.14
CA TRP A 657 0.45 -0.72 -27.48
C TRP A 657 1.09 -0.80 -28.87
N LYS A 658 1.13 0.31 -29.60
CA LYS A 658 1.99 0.44 -30.77
C LYS A 658 3.46 0.53 -30.34
N ASN A 659 4.34 -0.01 -31.16
CA ASN A 659 5.80 0.00 -30.90
C ASN A 659 6.33 1.42 -30.69
N SER A 660 5.81 2.42 -31.42
CA SER A 660 6.18 3.83 -31.23
C SER A 660 5.93 4.34 -29.82
N SER A 661 4.79 3.98 -29.24
CA SER A 661 4.45 4.35 -27.85
C SER A 661 5.25 3.55 -26.84
N VAL A 662 5.56 2.28 -27.09
CA VAL A 662 6.46 1.48 -26.25
C VAL A 662 7.85 2.11 -26.18
N GLU A 663 8.43 2.49 -27.32
CA GLU A 663 9.76 3.13 -27.35
C GLU A 663 9.77 4.52 -26.69
N ALA A 664 8.71 5.31 -26.90
CA ALA A 664 8.56 6.59 -26.21
C ALA A 664 8.43 6.42 -24.68
N PHE A 665 7.65 5.43 -24.22
CA PHE A 665 7.54 5.08 -22.80
C PHE A 665 8.90 4.73 -22.20
N LYS A 666 9.69 3.87 -22.87
CA LYS A 666 11.06 3.50 -22.43
C LYS A 666 11.97 4.72 -22.29
N GLN A 667 11.86 5.70 -23.21
CA GLN A 667 12.62 6.96 -23.10
C GLN A 667 12.21 7.80 -21.89
N GLN A 668 10.91 7.83 -21.56
CA GLN A 668 10.44 8.55 -20.38
C GLN A 668 10.87 7.84 -19.08
N THR A 669 10.80 6.51 -19.04
CA THR A 669 11.16 5.73 -17.85
C THR A 669 12.66 5.71 -17.60
N GLU A 670 13.51 5.82 -18.63
CA GLU A 670 14.97 5.94 -18.45
C GLU A 670 15.33 7.17 -17.60
N CYS A 671 14.59 8.29 -17.76
CA CYS A 671 14.73 9.45 -16.89
C CYS A 671 14.51 9.09 -15.41
N MET A 672 13.48 8.29 -15.12
CA MET A 672 13.19 7.85 -13.74
C MET A 672 14.30 6.93 -13.22
N VAL A 673 14.77 5.98 -14.02
CA VAL A 673 15.88 5.09 -13.63
C VAL A 673 17.13 5.92 -13.30
N GLU A 674 17.50 6.88 -14.16
CA GLU A 674 18.66 7.74 -13.95
C GLU A 674 18.50 8.59 -12.69
N GLN A 675 17.36 9.24 -12.49
CA GLN A 675 17.10 10.09 -11.33
C GLN A 675 17.23 9.31 -10.03
N TYR A 676 16.51 8.19 -9.89
CA TYR A 676 16.47 7.44 -8.62
C TYR A 676 17.76 6.68 -8.34
N SER A 677 18.51 6.25 -9.36
CA SER A 677 19.83 5.65 -9.19
C SER A 677 20.89 6.62 -8.63
N ASN A 678 20.66 7.93 -8.70
CA ASN A 678 21.53 8.94 -8.12
C ASN A 678 21.29 9.19 -6.62
N TYR A 679 20.21 8.62 -6.05
CA TYR A 679 19.96 8.74 -4.61
C TYR A 679 20.74 7.70 -3.82
N THR A 680 21.20 8.08 -2.62
CA THR A 680 21.98 7.20 -1.74
C THR A 680 21.47 7.25 -0.30
N VAL A 681 21.51 6.10 0.38
CA VAL A 681 21.25 5.96 1.81
C VAL A 681 22.48 5.34 2.46
N ASN A 682 23.05 5.98 3.47
CA ASN A 682 24.26 5.52 4.17
C ASN A 682 25.46 5.24 3.24
N GLY A 683 25.50 5.86 2.06
CA GLY A 683 26.55 5.64 1.05
C GLY A 683 26.22 4.56 0.00
N GLU A 684 25.13 3.84 0.15
CA GLU A 684 24.65 2.83 -0.81
C GLU A 684 23.64 3.45 -1.78
N ALA A 685 23.74 3.13 -3.07
CA ALA A 685 22.87 3.67 -4.11
C ALA A 685 21.53 2.93 -4.17
N VAL A 686 20.45 3.68 -4.46
CA VAL A 686 19.15 3.09 -4.81
C VAL A 686 19.25 2.41 -6.18
N ASN A 687 18.68 1.23 -6.32
CA ASN A 687 18.57 0.57 -7.63
C ASN A 687 17.34 1.11 -8.37
N GLY A 688 17.55 2.12 -9.23
CA GLY A 688 16.47 2.76 -9.98
C GLY A 688 15.75 1.84 -10.98
N LYS A 689 16.38 0.74 -11.42
CA LYS A 689 15.70 -0.28 -12.23
C LYS A 689 14.78 -1.16 -11.40
N HIS A 690 15.25 -1.59 -10.22
CA HIS A 690 14.46 -2.39 -9.30
C HIS A 690 13.22 -1.62 -8.82
N THR A 691 13.36 -0.32 -8.58
CA THR A 691 12.29 0.54 -8.02
C THR A 691 11.45 1.26 -9.10
N LEU A 692 11.64 0.95 -10.40
CA LEU A 692 11.06 1.71 -11.50
C LEU A 692 9.52 1.78 -11.45
N GLY A 693 8.82 0.66 -11.32
CA GLY A 693 7.36 0.61 -11.32
C GLY A 693 6.76 1.46 -10.20
N GLU A 694 7.31 1.32 -9.00
CA GLU A 694 6.89 2.09 -7.82
C GLU A 694 7.16 3.59 -8.00
N ASN A 695 8.31 3.96 -8.60
CA ASN A 695 8.63 5.36 -8.86
C ASN A 695 7.70 5.98 -9.92
N ILE A 696 7.31 5.22 -10.94
CA ILE A 696 6.29 5.64 -11.92
C ILE A 696 4.95 5.85 -11.22
N ALA A 697 4.54 4.89 -10.37
CA ALA A 697 3.28 4.93 -9.63
C ALA A 697 3.20 6.12 -8.67
N ASP A 698 4.28 6.43 -7.93
CA ASP A 698 4.34 7.59 -7.05
C ASP A 698 4.21 8.91 -7.81
N ASN A 699 4.94 9.07 -8.92
CA ASN A 699 4.91 10.30 -9.72
C ASN A 699 3.55 10.52 -10.39
N GLY A 700 2.98 9.48 -11.00
CA GLY A 700 1.64 9.51 -11.60
C GLY A 700 0.54 9.74 -10.57
N GLY A 701 0.66 9.08 -9.42
CA GLY A 701 -0.28 9.19 -8.30
C GLY A 701 -0.36 10.59 -7.72
N LEU A 702 0.78 11.23 -7.46
CA LEU A 702 0.82 12.61 -6.97
C LEU A 702 0.16 13.57 -7.96
N LYS A 703 0.46 13.44 -9.26
CA LYS A 703 -0.08 14.29 -10.32
C LYS A 703 -1.60 14.13 -10.47
N ALA A 704 -2.09 12.89 -10.50
CA ALA A 704 -3.51 12.59 -10.61
C ALA A 704 -4.30 13.12 -9.40
N ALA A 705 -3.81 12.88 -8.18
CA ALA A 705 -4.45 13.34 -6.96
C ALA A 705 -4.46 14.87 -6.84
N TYR A 706 -3.38 15.55 -7.24
CA TYR A 706 -3.36 17.01 -7.24
C TYR A 706 -4.35 17.60 -8.25
N ARG A 707 -4.41 17.05 -9.45
CA ARG A 707 -5.37 17.46 -10.47
C ARG A 707 -6.82 17.24 -10.01
N ALA A 708 -7.12 16.08 -9.39
CA ALA A 708 -8.43 15.81 -8.81
C ALA A 708 -8.78 16.83 -7.72
N TYR A 709 -7.83 17.16 -6.83
CA TYR A 709 -8.02 18.18 -5.82
C TYR A 709 -8.33 19.56 -6.45
N GLN A 710 -7.62 19.96 -7.51
CA GLN A 710 -7.90 21.22 -8.21
C GLN A 710 -9.28 21.21 -8.89
N ASN A 711 -9.71 20.09 -9.47
CA ASN A 711 -11.05 19.93 -10.02
C ASN A 711 -12.12 20.04 -8.93
N TRP A 712 -11.89 19.42 -7.77
CA TRP A 712 -12.75 19.57 -6.59
C TRP A 712 -12.87 21.05 -6.14
N VAL A 713 -11.73 21.76 -6.05
CA VAL A 713 -11.70 23.20 -5.69
C VAL A 713 -12.47 24.06 -6.68
N LYS A 714 -12.32 23.81 -7.98
CA LYS A 714 -13.10 24.53 -9.02
C LYS A 714 -14.60 24.35 -8.85
N LYS A 715 -15.03 23.14 -8.47
CA LYS A 715 -16.45 22.78 -8.30
C LYS A 715 -17.03 23.31 -6.98
N ASN A 716 -16.27 23.26 -5.89
CA ASN A 716 -16.76 23.50 -4.54
C ASN A 716 -16.26 24.81 -3.90
N GLY A 717 -15.27 25.48 -4.50
CA GLY A 717 -14.60 26.64 -3.95
C GLY A 717 -13.43 26.27 -3.01
N HIS A 718 -12.72 27.29 -2.52
CA HIS A 718 -11.58 27.13 -1.62
C HIS A 718 -12.05 26.79 -0.20
N GLU A 719 -11.38 25.83 0.42
CA GLU A 719 -11.54 25.53 1.84
C GLU A 719 -10.92 26.62 2.72
N ASP A 720 -11.44 26.76 3.94
CA ASP A 720 -10.85 27.64 4.96
C ASP A 720 -9.42 27.16 5.31
N ALA A 721 -8.53 28.12 5.56
CA ALA A 721 -7.13 27.80 5.92
C ALA A 721 -7.04 27.20 7.32
N LEU A 722 -6.08 26.30 7.54
CA LEU A 722 -5.78 25.82 8.89
C LEU A 722 -5.11 26.91 9.72
N PRO A 723 -5.44 27.02 11.03
CA PRO A 723 -4.93 28.09 11.90
C PRO A 723 -3.41 27.96 12.10
N THR A 724 -2.72 29.07 12.26
CA THR A 724 -1.30 29.17 12.68
C THR A 724 -0.25 28.49 11.77
N LEU A 725 -0.65 27.70 10.79
CA LEU A 725 0.29 27.03 9.89
C LEU A 725 1.01 27.99 8.94
N GLY A 726 0.29 29.00 8.43
CA GLY A 726 0.83 29.92 7.42
C GLY A 726 1.01 29.26 6.06
N LEU A 727 0.40 28.10 5.82
CA LEU A 727 0.41 27.37 4.56
C LEU A 727 -0.92 27.53 3.83
N SER A 728 -0.87 27.65 2.51
CA SER A 728 -2.05 27.55 1.67
C SER A 728 -2.54 26.08 1.59
N ASN A 729 -3.79 25.86 1.21
CA ASN A 729 -4.33 24.51 1.05
C ASN A 729 -3.60 23.72 -0.05
N ASN A 730 -3.10 24.39 -1.11
CA ASN A 730 -2.24 23.74 -2.09
C ASN A 730 -0.90 23.28 -1.50
N GLN A 731 -0.29 24.10 -0.63
CA GLN A 731 0.92 23.66 0.10
C GLN A 731 0.60 22.54 1.09
N LEU A 732 -0.57 22.61 1.71
CA LEU A 732 -1.04 21.58 2.64
C LEU A 732 -1.22 20.21 1.98
N PHE A 733 -1.63 20.15 0.70
CA PHE A 733 -1.68 18.93 -0.09
C PHE A 733 -0.31 18.23 -0.13
N PHE A 734 0.76 18.96 -0.45
CA PHE A 734 2.11 18.38 -0.50
C PHE A 734 2.65 18.00 0.87
N VAL A 735 2.31 18.78 1.92
CA VAL A 735 2.66 18.41 3.30
C VAL A 735 1.93 17.14 3.72
N GLY A 736 0.65 17.00 3.39
CA GLY A 736 -0.14 15.80 3.64
C GLY A 736 0.51 14.57 2.99
N PHE A 737 0.88 14.67 1.72
CA PHE A 737 1.61 13.62 1.01
C PHE A 737 2.92 13.24 1.71
N ALA A 738 3.77 14.23 2.02
CA ALA A 738 5.06 13.94 2.63
C ALA A 738 4.92 13.30 4.03
N GLN A 739 3.92 13.71 4.81
CA GLN A 739 3.75 13.24 6.19
C GLN A 739 3.26 11.80 6.29
N VAL A 740 2.62 11.22 5.26
CA VAL A 740 2.32 9.78 5.25
C VAL A 740 3.60 8.92 5.13
N TRP A 741 4.68 9.50 4.62
CA TRP A 741 5.98 8.83 4.47
C TRP A 741 6.97 9.11 5.60
N CYS A 742 6.60 9.88 6.64
CA CYS A 742 7.49 10.09 7.79
C CYS A 742 7.89 8.75 8.40
N SER A 743 9.20 8.50 8.45
CA SER A 743 9.76 7.23 8.94
C SER A 743 11.21 7.38 9.37
N VAL A 744 11.62 6.46 10.23
CA VAL A 744 13.00 6.24 10.68
C VAL A 744 13.32 4.75 10.57
N ARG A 745 14.58 4.41 10.26
CA ARG A 745 15.05 3.03 10.11
C ARG A 745 16.43 2.84 10.75
N THR A 746 16.76 1.60 11.14
CA THR A 746 18.13 1.21 11.46
C THR A 746 18.98 1.18 10.18
N PRO A 747 20.32 1.30 10.27
CA PRO A 747 21.19 1.15 9.10
C PRO A 747 21.05 -0.20 8.41
N GLU A 748 20.95 -1.29 9.20
CA GLU A 748 20.79 -2.66 8.71
C GLU A 748 19.44 -2.84 7.97
N SER A 749 18.35 -2.32 8.52
CA SER A 749 17.03 -2.34 7.83
C SER A 749 17.04 -1.48 6.56
N SER A 750 17.86 -0.42 6.53
CA SER A 750 18.01 0.42 5.33
C SER A 750 18.73 -0.34 4.23
N HIS A 751 19.80 -1.06 4.57
CA HIS A 751 20.56 -1.93 3.66
C HIS A 751 19.64 -3.05 3.10
N GLU A 752 18.94 -3.75 3.97
CA GLU A 752 17.98 -4.79 3.55
C GLU A 752 16.93 -4.24 2.58
N GLY A 753 16.34 -3.09 2.90
CA GLY A 753 15.34 -2.46 2.03
C GLY A 753 15.88 -2.06 0.64
N LEU A 754 17.15 -1.62 0.53
CA LEU A 754 17.76 -1.29 -0.77
C LEU A 754 17.91 -2.53 -1.66
N ILE A 755 18.06 -3.71 -1.07
CA ILE A 755 18.25 -4.98 -1.79
C ILE A 755 16.92 -5.65 -2.14
N THR A 756 15.92 -5.57 -1.26
CA THR A 756 14.71 -6.43 -1.32
C THR A 756 13.43 -5.70 -1.64
N ASP A 757 13.31 -4.42 -1.23
CA ASP A 757 12.07 -3.65 -1.37
C ASP A 757 11.99 -3.04 -2.79
N PRO A 758 10.94 -3.32 -3.58
CA PRO A 758 10.73 -2.68 -4.88
C PRO A 758 10.42 -1.19 -4.76
N HIS A 759 10.10 -0.69 -3.56
CA HIS A 759 9.87 0.72 -3.31
C HIS A 759 11.19 1.45 -3.02
N SER A 760 11.29 2.67 -3.50
CA SER A 760 12.34 3.58 -3.05
C SER A 760 12.20 3.87 -1.55
N PRO A 761 13.29 4.15 -0.81
CA PRO A 761 13.21 4.57 0.58
C PRO A 761 12.25 5.75 0.78
N SER A 762 11.49 5.78 1.87
CA SER A 762 10.43 6.79 2.13
C SER A 762 10.87 8.22 1.86
N ARG A 763 12.12 8.56 2.22
CA ARG A 763 12.71 9.85 1.90
C ARG A 763 12.68 10.16 0.40
N PHE A 764 13.00 9.20 -0.45
CA PHE A 764 13.09 9.39 -1.90
C PHE A 764 11.75 9.17 -2.60
N ARG A 765 10.82 8.47 -2.00
CA ARG A 765 9.41 8.51 -2.43
C ARG A 765 8.87 9.95 -2.36
N VAL A 766 9.27 10.72 -1.35
CA VAL A 766 8.91 12.15 -1.23
C VAL A 766 9.78 13.02 -2.13
N ILE A 767 11.10 13.00 -1.95
CA ILE A 767 12.04 13.91 -2.65
C ILE A 767 11.96 13.69 -4.17
N GLY A 768 12.04 12.43 -4.63
CA GLY A 768 12.03 12.10 -6.05
C GLY A 768 10.75 12.55 -6.72
N THR A 769 9.62 12.20 -6.13
CA THR A 769 8.29 12.49 -6.67
C THR A 769 7.98 13.99 -6.68
N ILE A 770 8.19 14.68 -5.56
CA ILE A 770 7.86 16.10 -5.44
C ILE A 770 8.80 16.96 -6.29
N SER A 771 10.08 16.62 -6.44
CA SER A 771 11.03 17.38 -7.26
C SER A 771 10.63 17.40 -8.75
N ASN A 772 9.86 16.42 -9.21
CA ASN A 772 9.30 16.38 -10.55
C ASN A 772 8.03 17.24 -10.71
N SER A 773 7.33 17.60 -9.61
CA SER A 773 6.12 18.43 -9.67
C SER A 773 6.46 19.90 -9.96
N LYS A 774 5.84 20.44 -11.03
CA LYS A 774 5.89 21.87 -11.37
C LYS A 774 5.07 22.67 -10.36
N GLU A 775 3.92 22.16 -9.98
CA GLU A 775 2.96 22.77 -9.07
C GLU A 775 3.55 22.95 -7.67
N PHE A 776 4.31 21.94 -7.18
CA PHE A 776 5.06 22.10 -5.95
C PHE A 776 6.03 23.27 -6.01
N SER A 777 6.85 23.30 -7.09
CA SER A 777 7.87 24.35 -7.28
C SER A 777 7.25 25.74 -7.30
N GLU A 778 6.06 25.89 -7.90
CA GLU A 778 5.30 27.16 -7.96
C GLU A 778 4.75 27.55 -6.59
N HIS A 779 4.09 26.62 -5.87
CA HIS A 779 3.45 26.93 -4.58
C HIS A 779 4.45 27.21 -3.48
N PHE A 780 5.60 26.54 -3.48
CA PHE A 780 6.68 26.80 -2.52
C PHE A 780 7.68 27.86 -3.03
N ARG A 781 7.51 28.38 -4.27
CA ARG A 781 8.37 29.38 -4.90
C ARG A 781 9.83 28.94 -4.93
N CYS A 782 10.07 27.68 -5.28
CA CYS A 782 11.40 27.14 -5.32
C CYS A 782 12.21 27.69 -6.52
N PRO A 783 13.40 28.24 -6.30
CA PRO A 783 14.24 28.75 -7.37
C PRO A 783 14.57 27.63 -8.38
N PRO A 784 14.57 27.94 -9.71
CA PRO A 784 15.04 26.98 -10.71
C PRO A 784 16.46 26.49 -10.40
N GLY A 785 16.71 25.20 -10.45
CA GLY A 785 18.00 24.59 -10.14
C GLY A 785 18.21 24.28 -8.65
N SER A 786 17.26 24.62 -7.75
CA SER A 786 17.32 24.13 -6.37
C SER A 786 17.02 22.61 -6.33
N PRO A 787 17.45 21.88 -5.27
CA PRO A 787 17.25 20.43 -5.17
C PRO A 787 15.80 19.98 -5.40
N MET A 788 14.82 20.75 -4.92
CA MET A 788 13.41 20.44 -5.10
C MET A 788 12.78 21.07 -6.36
N ASN A 789 13.58 21.76 -7.20
CA ASN A 789 13.18 22.29 -8.50
C ASN A 789 14.31 22.13 -9.53
N PRO A 790 14.70 20.88 -9.85
CA PRO A 790 15.76 20.61 -10.82
C PRO A 790 15.37 21.11 -12.21
N GLN A 791 16.37 21.38 -13.06
CA GLN A 791 16.13 21.82 -14.44
C GLN A 791 15.48 20.72 -15.28
N LYS A 792 15.91 19.46 -15.12
CA LYS A 792 15.31 18.27 -15.76
C LYS A 792 14.33 17.64 -14.75
N LYS A 793 13.08 17.57 -15.13
CA LYS A 793 12.02 16.88 -14.37
C LYS A 793 11.58 15.64 -15.16
N CYS A 794 11.51 14.49 -14.49
CA CYS A 794 11.05 13.26 -15.10
C CYS A 794 9.51 13.18 -15.05
N GLU A 795 8.90 12.85 -16.17
CA GLU A 795 7.43 12.76 -16.30
C GLU A 795 7.10 11.61 -17.25
N VAL A 796 6.24 10.69 -16.82
CA VAL A 796 5.72 9.58 -17.62
C VAL A 796 4.24 9.83 -17.92
N TRP A 797 3.42 10.03 -16.88
CA TRP A 797 1.96 10.21 -16.95
C TRP A 797 1.50 11.63 -16.65
#